data_8e17beb942b90b21a0b13bbd6edc4eef
#
_entry.id   8e17beb942b90b21a0b13bbd6edc4eef
#
_cell.length_a   1.000
_cell.length_b   1.000
_cell.length_c   1.000
_cell.angle_alpha   90.00
_cell.angle_beta   90.00
_cell.angle_gamma   90.00
#
_symmetry.space_group_name_H-M   'P 1'
#
loop_
_entity.id
_entity.type
_entity.pdbx_description
1 polymer ?
#
loop_
_entity_poly.entity_id
_entity_poly.type
_entity_poly.pdbx_seq_one_letter_code
_entity_poly.pdbx_strand_id
1 'polypeptide(L)'
;LPVATTLLSQKDMQANQVHSVKNLTGIVPNLFIPDYGSKLTTSIYIRGIGSRINTPSVGLYVDNIPYIDKSAFDFNYADIERIDILRGPQGTLYGRNTMGGLIKIHTKSPFTYQGTDIRMGAATYNDYNVSLTHYHRISDRFAFSTGGFYEHTGGFFENAARNNEKIDKSNAGGGRFRGIYLPTPNLKVDMTLSYEYSDQGGYPYKYTGVTEGEETRPEYIGKIANNERSSYRRGLLNSGVNIEYQARTFILNAVTGYQNLNDRMFLDQDFTEKDIYTLEQKQRANTISEEIVFKSKPEKRWQWATGVSGFYQWLHTSGPVDFRQEGVKTVIESNVNKIFEGLAGPKMRMTANNSILGVGGSFDTPILNGAVFHQSTFNNLFIKGLSATIGLRLDYEKIKMEYNSISNPLNFDFSLAMGPMNITSKGLEAISSFIGKESTDYVQLLPKFALQYEWEKGNSIYATVSKGYRSGGYNIQMFSDLAQGALKNSMLDALAADPNFSLMAERILGMKDELPEVKATTQYKPEYSWNYEIGSHLTLWEGKLWADLAAFYMDTRDQQISQMAESGLGRVTINAGKSRSYGVEAALRTSLTNELSLNASYGYTYATFTDYVTKQKDSEGNLTDKSYNGKYVPFVPKHTLNIGGEYAITCNPRSIFDRVVFQANYNAAGRIYWTEQNNVSQSFYGTLNWRTNLEIGDAMISFWARNFLNKDYAAFYFETMNKGFMQQGRPMQFGIDLRCRF
;
A
#
# COMPACT_ATOMS: atom_id res chain seq x y z
N LEU A 1 12.45 -23.66 -5.49
CA LEU A 1 13.04 -22.49 -4.81
C LEU A 1 12.94 -22.67 -3.30
N PRO A 2 13.98 -22.38 -2.52
CA PRO A 2 13.96 -22.45 -1.06
C PRO A 2 13.27 -21.21 -0.46
N VAL A 3 11.99 -21.06 -0.71
CA VAL A 3 11.17 -19.92 -0.25
C VAL A 3 9.69 -20.32 -0.25
N ALA A 4 8.92 -19.81 0.71
CA ALA A 4 7.48 -19.99 0.74
C ALA A 4 6.83 -19.19 -0.39
N THR A 5 6.07 -19.86 -1.25
CA THR A 5 5.45 -19.26 -2.43
C THR A 5 3.96 -19.61 -2.52
N THR A 6 3.19 -18.72 -3.15
CA THR A 6 1.84 -19.01 -3.60
C THR A 6 1.75 -18.63 -5.08
N LEU A 7 1.32 -19.56 -5.91
CA LEU A 7 1.10 -19.36 -7.34
C LEU A 7 -0.41 -19.32 -7.59
N LEU A 8 -0.90 -18.26 -8.18
CA LEU A 8 -2.29 -18.12 -8.58
C LEU A 8 -2.39 -18.14 -10.10
N SER A 9 -2.97 -19.20 -10.65
CA SER A 9 -3.29 -19.30 -12.07
C SER A 9 -4.51 -18.45 -12.43
N GLN A 10 -4.82 -18.30 -13.72
CA GLN A 10 -6.08 -17.68 -14.15
C GLN A 10 -7.31 -18.33 -13.52
N LYS A 11 -7.32 -19.67 -13.44
CA LYS A 11 -8.41 -20.43 -12.82
C LYS A 11 -8.54 -20.08 -11.34
N ASP A 12 -7.41 -19.98 -10.61
CA ASP A 12 -7.41 -19.60 -9.20
C ASP A 12 -7.90 -18.18 -9.00
N MET A 13 -7.46 -17.25 -9.85
CA MET A 13 -7.92 -15.85 -9.79
C MET A 13 -9.42 -15.73 -10.06
N GLN A 14 -9.94 -16.48 -11.03
CA GLN A 14 -11.37 -16.49 -11.34
C GLN A 14 -12.19 -17.11 -10.20
N ALA A 15 -11.76 -18.24 -9.67
CA ALA A 15 -12.42 -18.95 -8.57
C ALA A 15 -12.49 -18.08 -7.30
N ASN A 16 -11.42 -17.35 -6.99
CA ASN A 16 -11.33 -16.44 -5.85
C ASN A 16 -11.81 -15.01 -6.18
N GLN A 17 -12.29 -14.78 -7.40
CA GLN A 17 -12.76 -13.47 -7.86
C GLN A 17 -11.72 -12.35 -7.67
N VAL A 18 -10.45 -12.65 -7.98
CA VAL A 18 -9.33 -11.71 -7.90
C VAL A 18 -9.35 -10.80 -9.14
N HIS A 19 -9.63 -9.53 -8.94
CA HIS A 19 -9.66 -8.50 -9.98
C HIS A 19 -8.58 -7.44 -9.80
N SER A 20 -8.02 -7.36 -8.60
CA SER A 20 -6.89 -6.50 -8.25
C SER A 20 -6.08 -7.11 -7.11
N VAL A 21 -4.92 -6.52 -6.82
CA VAL A 21 -4.09 -6.95 -5.68
C VAL A 21 -4.84 -6.92 -4.35
N LYS A 22 -5.78 -6.01 -4.16
CA LYS A 22 -6.57 -5.90 -2.92
C LYS A 22 -7.40 -7.14 -2.59
N ASN A 23 -7.70 -7.97 -3.59
CA ASN A 23 -8.46 -9.21 -3.38
C ASN A 23 -7.61 -10.37 -2.86
N LEU A 24 -6.31 -10.20 -2.66
CA LEU A 24 -5.41 -11.28 -2.21
C LEU A 24 -5.48 -11.58 -0.71
N THR A 25 -6.11 -10.71 0.07
CA THR A 25 -6.28 -10.89 1.53
C THR A 25 -6.95 -12.24 1.86
N GLY A 26 -6.34 -13.00 2.75
CA GLY A 26 -6.82 -14.31 3.20
C GLY A 26 -6.54 -15.46 2.22
N ILE A 27 -6.41 -15.18 0.92
CA ILE A 27 -6.08 -16.21 -0.10
C ILE A 27 -4.65 -16.70 0.07
N VAL A 28 -3.74 -15.78 0.36
CA VAL A 28 -2.33 -16.05 0.59
C VAL A 28 -2.08 -16.10 2.09
N PRO A 29 -1.42 -17.15 2.62
CA PRO A 29 -1.10 -17.25 4.04
C PRO A 29 -0.35 -16.02 4.55
N ASN A 30 -0.79 -15.48 5.69
CA ASN A 30 -0.20 -14.33 6.38
C ASN A 30 -0.11 -13.04 5.55
N LEU A 31 -0.93 -12.92 4.50
CA LEU A 31 -1.06 -11.72 3.70
C LEU A 31 -2.36 -11.00 4.05
N PHE A 32 -2.25 -9.69 4.29
CA PHE A 32 -3.38 -8.81 4.56
C PHE A 32 -3.21 -7.46 3.86
N ILE A 33 -4.26 -7.00 3.21
CA ILE A 33 -4.30 -5.69 2.55
C ILE A 33 -5.52 -4.94 3.08
N PRO A 34 -5.36 -3.99 4.01
CA PRO A 34 -6.45 -3.16 4.48
C PRO A 34 -6.97 -2.29 3.35
N ASP A 35 -8.26 -2.02 3.35
CA ASP A 35 -8.89 -1.12 2.39
C ASP A 35 -8.94 0.30 2.96
N TYR A 36 -8.09 1.19 2.45
CA TYR A 36 -8.01 2.60 2.84
C TYR A 36 -8.96 3.51 2.05
N GLY A 37 -9.85 2.93 1.26
CA GLY A 37 -10.89 3.67 0.56
C GLY A 37 -10.51 4.32 -0.75
N SER A 38 -9.27 4.13 -1.23
CA SER A 38 -8.85 4.60 -2.56
C SER A 38 -7.69 3.80 -3.15
N LYS A 39 -7.43 3.98 -4.45
CA LYS A 39 -6.27 3.40 -5.14
C LYS A 39 -4.93 4.08 -4.77
N LEU A 40 -4.96 5.23 -4.08
CA LEU A 40 -3.76 5.94 -3.65
C LEU A 40 -2.85 5.07 -2.78
N THR A 41 -3.46 4.32 -1.87
CA THR A 41 -2.71 3.54 -0.89
C THR A 41 -3.05 2.06 -1.01
N THR A 42 -2.12 1.29 -1.53
CA THR A 42 -2.18 -0.17 -1.53
C THR A 42 -1.06 -0.68 -0.64
N SER A 43 -1.37 -0.86 0.64
CA SER A 43 -0.42 -1.34 1.64
C SER A 43 -0.59 -2.82 1.85
N ILE A 44 0.49 -3.56 1.59
CA ILE A 44 0.51 -5.02 1.69
C ILE A 44 1.26 -5.39 2.95
N TYR A 45 0.62 -6.19 3.81
CA TYR A 45 1.21 -6.75 5.02
C TYR A 45 1.45 -8.24 4.81
N ILE A 46 2.68 -8.69 5.01
CA ILE A 46 3.06 -10.11 4.98
C ILE A 46 3.89 -10.41 6.22
N ARG A 47 3.52 -11.45 6.98
CA ARG A 47 4.25 -11.93 8.17
C ARG A 47 4.53 -10.83 9.21
N GLY A 48 3.61 -9.89 9.37
CA GLY A 48 3.77 -8.78 10.33
C GLY A 48 4.57 -7.58 9.80
N ILE A 49 5.00 -7.62 8.56
CA ILE A 49 5.74 -6.54 7.90
C ILE A 49 4.81 -5.83 6.92
N GLY A 50 4.65 -4.53 7.08
CA GLY A 50 3.78 -3.72 6.22
C GLY A 50 3.96 -2.23 6.40
N SER A 51 3.30 -1.43 5.56
CA SER A 51 3.38 0.02 5.60
C SER A 51 2.09 0.66 5.15
N ARG A 52 1.53 1.53 5.96
CA ARG A 52 0.35 2.34 5.58
C ARG A 52 0.72 3.48 4.65
N ILE A 53 1.76 4.24 4.98
CA ILE A 53 2.20 5.43 4.23
C ILE A 53 3.63 5.28 3.76
N ASN A 54 4.05 6.16 2.85
CA ASN A 54 5.39 6.21 2.28
C ASN A 54 5.79 4.92 1.55
N THR A 55 6.98 4.39 1.81
CA THR A 55 7.57 3.29 1.06
C THR A 55 6.88 1.95 1.31
N PRO A 56 6.69 1.11 0.27
CA PRO A 56 6.13 -0.22 0.45
C PRO A 56 7.13 -1.18 1.13
N SER A 57 6.60 -2.23 1.77
CA SER A 57 7.41 -3.31 2.36
C SER A 57 7.38 -4.59 1.53
N VAL A 58 6.48 -4.68 0.56
CA VAL A 58 6.34 -5.76 -0.41
C VAL A 58 6.52 -5.19 -1.80
N GLY A 59 7.40 -5.79 -2.58
CA GLY A 59 7.68 -5.36 -3.95
C GLY A 59 6.61 -5.86 -4.93
N LEU A 60 6.41 -5.12 -6.01
CA LEU A 60 5.56 -5.51 -7.12
C LEU A 60 6.33 -5.40 -8.44
N TYR A 61 6.29 -6.48 -9.22
CA TYR A 61 6.85 -6.56 -10.57
C TYR A 61 5.77 -7.02 -11.54
N VAL A 62 5.70 -6.37 -12.68
CA VAL A 62 4.82 -6.76 -13.80
C VAL A 62 5.68 -7.04 -15.02
N ASP A 63 5.67 -8.27 -15.52
CA ASP A 63 6.53 -8.74 -16.62
C ASP A 63 8.01 -8.35 -16.42
N ASN A 64 8.52 -8.56 -15.20
CA ASN A 64 9.88 -8.22 -14.72
C ASN A 64 10.18 -6.71 -14.58
N ILE A 65 9.21 -5.83 -14.75
CA ILE A 65 9.36 -4.39 -14.57
C ILE A 65 8.93 -4.03 -13.14
N PRO A 66 9.79 -3.37 -12.34
CA PRO A 66 9.44 -2.98 -10.98
C PRO A 66 8.45 -1.81 -10.96
N TYR A 67 7.41 -1.93 -10.13
CA TYR A 67 6.53 -0.83 -9.77
C TYR A 67 7.04 -0.25 -8.43
N ILE A 68 7.56 0.96 -8.46
CA ILE A 68 8.27 1.54 -7.31
C ILE A 68 7.30 2.12 -6.29
N ASP A 69 6.25 2.78 -6.75
CA ASP A 69 5.28 3.48 -5.92
C ASP A 69 4.05 2.61 -5.67
N LYS A 70 3.65 2.47 -4.41
CA LYS A 70 2.43 1.69 -4.06
C LYS A 70 1.13 2.31 -4.56
N SER A 71 1.13 3.59 -4.94
CA SER A 71 0.01 4.23 -5.66
C SER A 71 -0.22 3.64 -7.05
N ALA A 72 0.76 2.89 -7.58
CA ALA A 72 0.67 2.18 -8.86
C ALA A 72 0.25 0.69 -8.71
N PHE A 73 0.09 0.17 -7.50
CA PHE A 73 -0.08 -1.27 -7.28
C PHE A 73 -1.48 -1.80 -7.60
N ASP A 74 -2.51 -0.95 -7.52
CA ASP A 74 -3.90 -1.33 -7.78
C ASP A 74 -4.29 -0.94 -9.21
N PHE A 75 -4.27 -1.90 -10.13
CA PHE A 75 -4.63 -1.74 -11.54
C PHE A 75 -5.47 -2.93 -12.03
N ASN A 76 -6.03 -2.84 -13.24
CA ASN A 76 -6.90 -3.86 -13.82
C ASN A 76 -6.15 -5.11 -14.26
N TYR A 77 -6.71 -6.30 -13.98
CA TYR A 77 -6.12 -7.64 -14.18
C TYR A 77 -6.72 -8.41 -15.38
N ALA A 78 -7.22 -7.72 -16.40
CA ALA A 78 -7.95 -8.36 -17.50
C ALA A 78 -7.14 -9.41 -18.30
N ASP A 79 -5.84 -9.22 -18.45
CA ASP A 79 -4.95 -10.05 -19.29
C ASP A 79 -3.85 -10.77 -18.48
N ILE A 80 -4.03 -10.92 -17.18
CA ILE A 80 -3.07 -11.60 -16.31
C ILE A 80 -3.15 -13.11 -16.53
N GLU A 81 -1.98 -13.74 -16.70
CA GLU A 81 -1.83 -15.19 -16.77
C GLU A 81 -1.65 -15.81 -15.39
N ARG A 82 -0.75 -15.22 -14.59
CA ARG A 82 -0.31 -15.78 -13.31
C ARG A 82 0.16 -14.70 -12.36
N ILE A 83 -0.06 -14.93 -11.08
CA ILE A 83 0.52 -14.13 -9.99
C ILE A 83 1.35 -15.06 -9.12
N ASP A 84 2.61 -14.70 -8.91
CA ASP A 84 3.53 -15.39 -8.01
C ASP A 84 3.74 -14.51 -6.77
N ILE A 85 3.46 -15.02 -5.60
CA ILE A 85 3.66 -14.33 -4.32
C ILE A 85 4.73 -15.07 -3.54
N LEU A 86 5.87 -14.42 -3.33
CA LEU A 86 6.98 -14.91 -2.52
C LEU A 86 6.90 -14.25 -1.15
N ARG A 87 6.83 -15.05 -0.10
CA ARG A 87 6.74 -14.55 1.29
C ARG A 87 8.12 -14.57 1.95
N GLY A 88 8.38 -13.57 2.79
CA GLY A 88 9.67 -13.32 3.40
C GLY A 88 10.61 -12.49 2.50
N PRO A 89 11.75 -12.02 3.03
CA PRO A 89 12.63 -11.10 2.34
C PRO A 89 13.18 -11.65 1.02
N GLN A 90 13.08 -10.84 -0.01
CA GLN A 90 13.63 -11.09 -1.34
C GLN A 90 14.73 -10.10 -1.72
N GLY A 91 15.40 -9.51 -0.71
CA GLY A 91 16.32 -8.41 -0.89
C GLY A 91 17.54 -8.70 -1.77
N THR A 92 18.08 -9.92 -1.75
CA THR A 92 19.30 -10.27 -2.49
C THR A 92 19.13 -10.12 -4.00
N LEU A 93 18.00 -10.55 -4.57
CA LEU A 93 17.76 -10.43 -6.02
C LEU A 93 16.95 -9.18 -6.38
N TYR A 94 16.09 -8.70 -5.51
CA TYR A 94 15.12 -7.64 -5.83
C TYR A 94 15.34 -6.33 -5.06
N GLY A 95 16.24 -6.31 -4.07
CA GLY A 95 16.70 -5.11 -3.37
C GLY A 95 15.68 -4.51 -2.42
N ARG A 96 15.53 -3.19 -2.51
CA ARG A 96 14.73 -2.38 -1.59
C ARG A 96 13.24 -2.77 -1.59
N ASN A 97 12.59 -2.53 -0.47
CA ASN A 97 11.13 -2.62 -0.33
C ASN A 97 10.55 -4.02 -0.64
N THR A 98 11.37 -5.06 -0.46
CA THR A 98 10.97 -6.47 -0.59
C THR A 98 11.16 -7.24 0.72
N MET A 99 11.14 -6.52 1.83
CA MET A 99 11.40 -7.07 3.17
C MET A 99 10.31 -8.04 3.64
N GLY A 100 9.06 -7.76 3.34
CA GLY A 100 7.92 -8.65 3.64
C GLY A 100 7.71 -9.74 2.59
N GLY A 101 8.06 -9.44 1.35
CA GLY A 101 7.86 -10.35 0.22
C GLY A 101 7.87 -9.66 -1.13
N LEU A 102 7.47 -10.42 -2.14
CA LEU A 102 7.43 -9.99 -3.52
C LEU A 102 6.20 -10.54 -4.23
N ILE A 103 5.53 -9.70 -4.99
CA ILE A 103 4.45 -10.08 -5.91
C ILE A 103 4.94 -9.89 -7.34
N LYS A 104 4.88 -10.95 -8.14
CA LYS A 104 5.20 -10.94 -9.56
C LYS A 104 3.96 -11.26 -10.37
N ILE A 105 3.61 -10.36 -11.26
CA ILE A 105 2.48 -10.48 -12.15
C ILE A 105 2.99 -10.75 -13.56
N HIS A 106 2.44 -11.78 -14.19
CA HIS A 106 2.78 -12.18 -15.56
C HIS A 106 1.54 -12.02 -16.44
N THR A 107 1.68 -11.25 -17.52
CA THR A 107 0.62 -11.13 -18.52
C THR A 107 0.71 -12.26 -19.54
N LYS A 108 -0.39 -12.52 -20.25
CA LYS A 108 -0.46 -13.58 -21.26
C LYS A 108 0.46 -13.29 -22.44
N SER A 109 1.19 -14.32 -22.89
CA SER A 109 2.06 -14.22 -24.06
C SER A 109 1.25 -14.31 -25.35
N PRO A 110 1.43 -13.38 -26.30
CA PRO A 110 0.79 -13.44 -27.62
C PRO A 110 1.33 -14.57 -28.52
N PHE A 111 2.41 -15.26 -28.15
CA PHE A 111 2.86 -16.47 -28.84
C PHE A 111 2.07 -17.72 -28.43
N THR A 112 1.59 -17.79 -27.18
CA THR A 112 0.85 -18.95 -26.66
C THR A 112 -0.65 -18.77 -26.69
N TYR A 113 -1.13 -17.52 -26.57
CA TYR A 113 -2.55 -17.19 -26.68
C TYR A 113 -2.85 -16.56 -28.04
N GLN A 114 -3.98 -16.96 -28.65
CA GLN A 114 -4.43 -16.46 -29.95
C GLN A 114 -5.91 -16.10 -29.87
N GLY A 115 -6.33 -15.19 -30.76
CA GLY A 115 -7.73 -14.79 -30.87
C GLY A 115 -8.11 -13.62 -29.97
N THR A 116 -9.40 -13.41 -29.82
CA THR A 116 -9.98 -12.28 -29.08
C THR A 116 -10.72 -12.79 -27.84
N ASP A 117 -10.41 -12.23 -26.68
CA ASP A 117 -11.10 -12.50 -25.41
C ASP A 117 -11.94 -11.26 -25.05
N ILE A 118 -13.27 -11.43 -25.01
CA ILE A 118 -14.22 -10.38 -24.61
C ILE A 118 -14.83 -10.80 -23.27
N ARG A 119 -14.88 -9.87 -22.33
CA ARG A 119 -15.52 -10.05 -21.03
C ARG A 119 -16.44 -8.88 -20.75
N MET A 120 -17.64 -9.17 -20.27
CA MET A 120 -18.62 -8.19 -19.81
C MET A 120 -19.19 -8.67 -18.50
N GLY A 121 -19.40 -7.75 -17.57
CA GLY A 121 -19.98 -8.04 -16.27
C GLY A 121 -20.96 -6.98 -15.83
N ALA A 122 -21.98 -7.38 -15.09
CA ALA A 122 -22.91 -6.50 -14.42
C ALA A 122 -23.25 -7.06 -13.04
N ALA A 123 -23.37 -6.18 -12.06
CA ALA A 123 -23.66 -6.57 -10.69
C ALA A 123 -24.52 -5.54 -9.96
N THR A 124 -24.99 -5.92 -8.78
CA THR A 124 -25.66 -5.00 -7.85
C THR A 124 -24.74 -3.81 -7.52
N TYR A 125 -25.32 -2.73 -7.02
CA TYR A 125 -24.65 -1.44 -6.77
C TYR A 125 -24.24 -0.70 -8.05
N ASN A 126 -24.94 -0.94 -9.16
CA ASN A 126 -24.66 -0.33 -10.46
C ASN A 126 -23.20 -0.55 -10.86
N ASP A 127 -22.72 -1.78 -10.69
CA ASP A 127 -21.36 -2.20 -11.02
C ASP A 127 -21.39 -2.89 -12.39
N TYR A 128 -20.58 -2.41 -13.34
CA TYR A 128 -20.42 -3.03 -14.65
C TYR A 128 -19.02 -2.84 -15.20
N ASN A 129 -18.60 -3.79 -16.01
CA ASN A 129 -17.29 -3.78 -16.63
C ASN A 129 -17.32 -4.41 -18.02
N VAL A 130 -16.39 -3.99 -18.83
CA VAL A 130 -16.12 -4.58 -20.14
C VAL A 130 -14.62 -4.58 -20.39
N SER A 131 -14.11 -5.67 -20.96
CA SER A 131 -12.73 -5.74 -21.44
C SER A 131 -12.67 -6.54 -22.74
N LEU A 132 -11.73 -6.15 -23.59
CA LEU A 132 -11.41 -6.82 -24.84
C LEU A 132 -9.92 -6.90 -24.98
N THR A 133 -9.39 -8.09 -25.29
CA THR A 133 -7.97 -8.28 -25.58
C THR A 133 -7.83 -9.18 -26.80
N HIS A 134 -7.07 -8.73 -27.79
CA HIS A 134 -6.75 -9.49 -29.00
C HIS A 134 -5.30 -9.95 -28.95
N TYR A 135 -5.06 -11.22 -29.24
CA TYR A 135 -3.75 -11.86 -29.31
C TYR A 135 -3.54 -12.35 -30.74
N HIS A 136 -2.44 -11.93 -31.34
CA HIS A 136 -2.16 -12.29 -32.74
C HIS A 136 -0.68 -12.61 -32.94
N ARG A 137 -0.44 -13.80 -33.49
CA ARG A 137 0.87 -14.23 -33.94
C ARG A 137 0.96 -13.98 -35.46
N ILE A 138 1.70 -12.94 -35.85
CA ILE A 138 1.89 -12.58 -37.25
C ILE A 138 2.81 -13.59 -37.96
N SER A 139 3.87 -14.02 -37.24
CA SER A 139 4.87 -14.96 -37.77
C SER A 139 5.54 -15.71 -36.63
N ASP A 140 6.45 -16.63 -36.95
CA ASP A 140 7.28 -17.32 -35.96
C ASP A 140 8.25 -16.37 -35.23
N ARG A 141 8.39 -15.14 -35.69
CA ARG A 141 9.29 -14.14 -35.12
C ARG A 141 8.59 -12.99 -34.43
N PHE A 142 7.30 -12.77 -34.71
CA PHE A 142 6.59 -11.64 -34.12
C PHE A 142 5.15 -11.97 -33.74
N ALA A 143 4.81 -11.66 -32.52
CA ALA A 143 3.45 -11.72 -32.01
C ALA A 143 3.15 -10.49 -31.14
N PHE A 144 1.89 -10.07 -31.11
CA PHE A 144 1.46 -8.96 -30.27
C PHE A 144 0.12 -9.26 -29.61
N SER A 145 -0.15 -8.56 -28.53
CA SER A 145 -1.47 -8.44 -27.92
C SER A 145 -1.81 -6.97 -27.71
N THR A 146 -3.08 -6.65 -27.86
CA THR A 146 -3.60 -5.32 -27.57
C THR A 146 -4.99 -5.45 -26.96
N GLY A 147 -5.30 -4.60 -26.00
CA GLY A 147 -6.59 -4.65 -25.37
C GLY A 147 -6.91 -3.40 -24.57
N GLY A 148 -8.16 -3.31 -24.17
CA GLY A 148 -8.65 -2.23 -23.34
C GLY A 148 -9.75 -2.70 -22.41
N PHE A 149 -10.07 -1.86 -21.44
CA PHE A 149 -11.11 -2.12 -20.47
C PHE A 149 -11.80 -0.82 -20.04
N TYR A 150 -12.99 -0.98 -19.53
CA TYR A 150 -13.72 0.04 -18.79
C TYR A 150 -14.45 -0.63 -17.62
N GLU A 151 -14.45 0.02 -16.46
CA GLU A 151 -15.16 -0.42 -15.27
C GLU A 151 -15.84 0.75 -14.58
N HIS A 152 -17.03 0.50 -14.04
CA HIS A 152 -17.84 1.45 -13.30
C HIS A 152 -18.42 0.80 -12.06
N THR A 153 -18.38 1.51 -10.93
CA THR A 153 -19.06 1.15 -9.69
C THR A 153 -19.89 2.31 -9.20
N GLY A 154 -21.18 2.09 -8.95
CA GLY A 154 -22.10 3.12 -8.46
C GLY A 154 -21.89 3.48 -6.98
N GLY A 155 -21.09 2.71 -6.27
CA GLY A 155 -20.75 2.90 -4.85
C GLY A 155 -21.59 2.07 -3.89
N PHE A 156 -21.00 1.73 -2.77
CA PHE A 156 -21.60 0.88 -1.73
C PHE A 156 -22.12 1.70 -0.54
N PHE A 157 -21.46 2.83 -0.23
CA PHE A 157 -21.65 3.56 1.01
C PHE A 157 -22.27 4.94 0.80
N GLU A 158 -23.10 5.35 1.73
CA GLU A 158 -23.88 6.60 1.68
C GLU A 158 -23.35 7.62 2.67
N ASN A 159 -23.33 8.90 2.25
CA ASN A 159 -22.94 10.03 3.06
C ASN A 159 -24.17 10.74 3.63
N ALA A 160 -24.40 10.61 4.93
CA ALA A 160 -25.57 11.15 5.62
C ALA A 160 -25.62 12.70 5.63
N ALA A 161 -24.46 13.38 5.59
CA ALA A 161 -24.40 14.83 5.53
C ALA A 161 -24.71 15.40 4.13
N ARG A 162 -24.79 14.56 3.09
CA ARG A 162 -24.97 14.94 1.69
C ARG A 162 -26.11 14.19 1.03
N ASN A 163 -27.28 14.22 1.64
CA ASN A 163 -28.52 13.60 1.12
C ASN A 163 -28.36 12.12 0.74
N ASN A 164 -27.57 11.37 1.50
CA ASN A 164 -27.27 9.95 1.26
C ASN A 164 -26.70 9.65 -0.14
N GLU A 165 -25.97 10.59 -0.74
CA GLU A 165 -25.26 10.30 -1.99
C GLU A 165 -24.19 9.22 -1.77
N LYS A 166 -23.94 8.38 -2.79
CA LYS A 166 -22.89 7.38 -2.75
C LYS A 166 -21.51 8.05 -2.79
N ILE A 167 -20.68 7.79 -1.77
CA ILE A 167 -19.38 8.46 -1.62
C ILE A 167 -18.27 7.78 -2.43
N ASP A 168 -18.37 6.47 -2.68
CA ASP A 168 -17.32 5.63 -3.25
C ASP A 168 -17.59 5.21 -4.71
N LYS A 169 -18.31 6.04 -5.48
CA LYS A 169 -18.44 5.86 -6.94
C LYS A 169 -17.08 5.86 -7.61
N SER A 170 -16.88 5.01 -8.60
CA SER A 170 -15.63 4.98 -9.35
C SER A 170 -15.81 4.64 -10.83
N ASN A 171 -14.92 5.20 -11.66
CA ASN A 171 -14.76 4.88 -13.07
C ASN A 171 -13.28 4.62 -13.33
N ALA A 172 -12.96 3.64 -14.14
CA ALA A 172 -11.62 3.43 -14.62
C ALA A 172 -11.66 2.88 -16.05
N GLY A 173 -10.65 3.22 -16.82
CA GLY A 173 -10.51 2.72 -18.17
C GLY A 173 -9.05 2.81 -18.61
N GLY A 174 -8.68 1.98 -19.56
CA GLY A 174 -7.32 1.95 -20.03
C GLY A 174 -7.09 0.92 -21.13
N GLY A 175 -5.83 0.78 -21.48
CA GLY A 175 -5.42 -0.16 -22.49
C GLY A 175 -4.00 -0.66 -22.26
N ARG A 176 -3.70 -1.79 -22.91
CA ARG A 176 -2.39 -2.43 -22.86
C ARG A 176 -2.00 -2.97 -24.22
N PHE A 177 -0.71 -2.86 -24.49
CA PHE A 177 -0.05 -3.45 -25.66
C PHE A 177 1.15 -4.27 -25.19
N ARG A 178 1.36 -5.44 -25.79
CA ARG A 178 2.58 -6.24 -25.63
C ARG A 178 3.01 -6.76 -26.99
N GLY A 179 4.27 -6.54 -27.35
CA GLY A 179 4.87 -7.05 -28.57
C GLY A 179 6.10 -7.88 -28.24
N ILE A 180 6.18 -9.10 -28.80
CA ILE A 180 7.35 -9.97 -28.66
C ILE A 180 7.95 -10.18 -30.02
N TYR A 181 9.24 -9.85 -30.16
CA TYR A 181 10.00 -9.99 -31.39
C TYR A 181 11.21 -10.89 -31.17
N LEU A 182 11.39 -11.86 -32.04
CA LEU A 182 12.49 -12.82 -32.07
C LEU A 182 13.35 -12.58 -33.32
N PRO A 183 14.29 -11.60 -33.30
CA PRO A 183 15.15 -11.31 -34.46
C PRO A 183 15.97 -12.51 -34.86
N THR A 184 16.43 -13.27 -33.89
CA THR A 184 17.16 -14.54 -34.07
C THR A 184 16.64 -15.57 -33.09
N PRO A 185 16.94 -16.88 -33.24
CA PRO A 185 16.55 -17.89 -32.26
C PRO A 185 17.09 -17.65 -30.84
N ASN A 186 18.17 -16.87 -30.73
CA ASN A 186 18.84 -16.60 -29.46
C ASN A 186 18.51 -15.24 -28.85
N LEU A 187 17.78 -14.39 -29.54
CA LEU A 187 17.45 -13.03 -29.10
C LEU A 187 15.94 -12.82 -29.06
N LYS A 188 15.45 -12.43 -27.90
CA LYS A 188 14.06 -12.06 -27.65
C LYS A 188 13.98 -10.61 -27.18
N VAL A 189 13.11 -9.84 -27.79
CA VAL A 189 12.75 -8.48 -27.36
C VAL A 189 11.28 -8.48 -27.02
N ASP A 190 10.94 -8.20 -25.79
CA ASP A 190 9.57 -8.19 -25.24
C ASP A 190 9.25 -6.77 -24.76
N MET A 191 8.30 -6.13 -25.42
CA MET A 191 7.92 -4.73 -25.18
C MET A 191 6.51 -4.67 -24.60
N THR A 192 6.32 -3.86 -23.58
CA THR A 192 5.02 -3.63 -22.94
C THR A 192 4.74 -2.14 -22.85
N LEU A 193 3.48 -1.77 -23.03
CA LEU A 193 2.97 -0.42 -22.85
C LEU A 193 1.57 -0.51 -22.27
N SER A 194 1.30 0.19 -21.18
CA SER A 194 -0.04 0.25 -20.60
C SER A 194 -0.35 1.65 -20.10
N TYR A 195 -1.60 2.04 -20.23
CA TYR A 195 -2.12 3.25 -19.64
C TYR A 195 -3.46 2.97 -18.97
N GLU A 196 -3.64 3.49 -17.76
CA GLU A 196 -4.90 3.43 -17.01
C GLU A 196 -5.21 4.81 -16.44
N TYR A 197 -6.45 5.25 -16.63
CA TYR A 197 -7.00 6.41 -15.93
C TYR A 197 -8.12 5.95 -15.00
N SER A 198 -8.12 6.46 -13.77
CA SER A 198 -9.18 6.22 -12.79
C SER A 198 -9.64 7.52 -12.15
N ASP A 199 -10.95 7.64 -11.94
CA ASP A 199 -11.60 8.72 -11.20
C ASP A 199 -12.57 8.10 -10.20
N GLN A 200 -12.29 8.27 -8.92
CA GLN A 200 -13.10 7.70 -7.85
C GLN A 200 -13.42 8.74 -6.79
N GLY A 201 -14.58 8.58 -6.13
CA GLY A 201 -14.80 9.10 -4.81
C GLY A 201 -13.97 8.31 -3.80
N GLY A 202 -14.47 8.08 -2.63
CA GLY A 202 -13.80 7.20 -1.68
C GLY A 202 -13.73 7.76 -0.28
N TYR A 203 -12.90 7.11 0.53
CA TYR A 203 -12.73 7.42 1.94
C TYR A 203 -14.06 7.34 2.72
N PRO A 204 -14.79 6.20 2.61
CA PRO A 204 -16.11 6.03 3.23
C PRO A 204 -15.96 5.67 4.71
N TYR A 205 -15.50 6.62 5.51
CA TYR A 205 -15.18 6.41 6.91
C TYR A 205 -16.38 6.72 7.81
N LYS A 206 -16.90 5.70 8.47
CA LYS A 206 -17.95 5.83 9.48
C LYS A 206 -17.37 6.37 10.78
N TYR A 207 -18.03 7.35 11.36
CA TYR A 207 -17.71 7.84 12.69
C TYR A 207 -18.07 6.79 13.75
N THR A 208 -17.14 6.46 14.64
CA THR A 208 -17.35 5.44 15.69
C THR A 208 -17.50 6.01 17.11
N GLY A 209 -17.40 7.33 17.24
CA GLY A 209 -17.47 8.04 18.51
C GLY A 209 -16.15 8.71 18.90
N VAL A 210 -16.15 9.44 19.98
CA VAL A 210 -14.93 10.06 20.54
C VAL A 210 -14.03 9.01 21.18
N THR A 211 -12.71 9.21 21.08
CA THR A 211 -11.69 8.40 21.74
C THR A 211 -11.33 8.99 23.11
N GLU A 212 -11.47 10.31 23.26
CA GLU A 212 -11.28 11.06 24.50
C GLU A 212 -12.27 12.22 24.56
N GLY A 213 -12.76 12.52 25.77
CA GLY A 213 -13.70 13.61 26.03
C GLY A 213 -15.16 13.22 25.94
N GLU A 214 -16.04 14.21 25.89
CA GLU A 214 -17.49 14.05 25.85
C GLU A 214 -17.99 13.91 24.40
N GLU A 215 -18.91 12.96 24.16
CA GLU A 215 -19.54 12.78 22.85
C GLU A 215 -20.51 13.92 22.57
N THR A 216 -20.26 14.67 21.50
CA THR A 216 -21.08 15.80 21.08
C THR A 216 -21.85 15.52 19.79
N ARG A 217 -21.66 14.36 19.16
CA ARG A 217 -22.22 14.01 17.85
C ARG A 217 -22.83 12.59 17.83
N PRO A 218 -23.63 12.20 18.83
CA PRO A 218 -24.14 10.83 18.95
C PRO A 218 -24.99 10.40 17.74
N GLU A 219 -25.65 11.35 17.06
CA GLU A 219 -26.49 11.09 15.88
C GLU A 219 -25.70 10.63 14.65
N TYR A 220 -24.39 10.88 14.61
CA TYR A 220 -23.50 10.47 13.50
C TYR A 220 -22.73 9.17 13.78
N ILE A 221 -22.83 8.60 15.00
CA ILE A 221 -22.20 7.32 15.30
C ILE A 221 -22.69 6.24 14.33
N GLY A 222 -21.76 5.53 13.69
CA GLY A 222 -22.06 4.52 12.68
C GLY A 222 -22.40 5.06 11.28
N LYS A 223 -22.31 6.37 11.06
CA LYS A 223 -22.59 7.02 9.78
C LYS A 223 -21.34 7.67 9.18
N ILE A 224 -21.34 7.79 7.86
CA ILE A 224 -20.39 8.63 7.11
C ILE A 224 -21.06 10.00 6.99
N ALA A 225 -20.34 11.05 7.37
CA ALA A 225 -20.92 12.40 7.42
C ALA A 225 -19.86 13.46 7.01
N ASN A 226 -19.38 13.38 5.77
CA ASN A 226 -18.44 14.36 5.22
C ASN A 226 -19.21 15.54 4.64
N ASN A 227 -18.79 16.78 4.94
CA ASN A 227 -19.38 17.97 4.33
C ASN A 227 -18.92 18.19 2.89
N GLU A 228 -17.67 17.78 2.56
CA GLU A 228 -17.09 17.90 1.23
C GLU A 228 -17.01 16.54 0.51
N ARG A 229 -16.96 16.57 -0.83
CA ARG A 229 -16.74 15.37 -1.64
C ARG A 229 -15.26 15.05 -1.71
N SER A 230 -14.85 13.91 -1.18
CA SER A 230 -13.52 13.39 -1.39
C SER A 230 -13.40 12.73 -2.76
N SER A 231 -12.21 12.79 -3.36
CA SER A 231 -11.92 12.18 -4.65
C SER A 231 -10.48 11.77 -4.79
N TYR A 232 -10.25 10.77 -5.64
CA TYR A 232 -8.91 10.38 -6.08
C TYR A 232 -8.91 10.13 -7.58
N ARG A 233 -8.02 10.81 -8.30
CA ARG A 233 -7.82 10.68 -9.75
C ARG A 233 -6.40 10.27 -10.02
N ARG A 234 -6.21 9.32 -10.95
CA ARG A 234 -4.89 8.81 -11.27
C ARG A 234 -4.78 8.49 -12.76
N GLY A 235 -3.75 9.04 -13.42
CA GLY A 235 -3.23 8.55 -14.67
C GLY A 235 -1.95 7.75 -14.41
N LEU A 236 -1.88 6.52 -14.90
CA LEU A 236 -0.76 5.60 -14.72
C LEU A 236 -0.31 5.06 -16.08
N LEU A 237 0.89 5.45 -16.51
CA LEU A 237 1.56 4.95 -17.71
C LEU A 237 2.71 4.04 -17.28
N ASN A 238 2.75 2.83 -17.82
CA ASN A 238 3.87 1.91 -17.68
C ASN A 238 4.37 1.50 -19.06
N SER A 239 5.68 1.49 -19.22
CA SER A 239 6.37 1.01 -20.42
C SER A 239 7.58 0.21 -20.03
N GLY A 240 7.89 -0.82 -20.81
CA GLY A 240 9.07 -1.62 -20.56
C GLY A 240 9.56 -2.36 -21.78
N VAL A 241 10.86 -2.62 -21.74
CA VAL A 241 11.55 -3.45 -22.75
C VAL A 241 12.37 -4.48 -21.99
N ASN A 242 12.16 -5.75 -22.27
CA ASN A 242 12.92 -6.86 -21.74
C ASN A 242 13.65 -7.55 -22.90
N ILE A 243 14.98 -7.54 -22.86
CA ILE A 243 15.84 -8.16 -23.84
C ILE A 243 16.47 -9.40 -23.21
N GLU A 244 16.25 -10.56 -23.80
CA GLU A 244 16.88 -11.82 -23.42
C GLU A 244 17.77 -12.33 -24.56
N TYR A 245 19.05 -12.52 -24.24
CA TYR A 245 20.01 -13.12 -25.18
C TYR A 245 20.53 -14.44 -24.63
N GLN A 246 20.31 -15.50 -25.37
CA GLN A 246 20.75 -16.86 -25.08
C GLN A 246 22.13 -17.11 -25.69
N ALA A 247 23.21 -16.75 -24.98
CA ALA A 247 24.57 -17.08 -25.42
C ALA A 247 24.82 -18.59 -25.25
N ARG A 248 25.94 -19.07 -25.74
CA ARG A 248 26.30 -20.49 -25.65
C ARG A 248 26.45 -20.98 -24.21
N THR A 249 27.02 -20.15 -23.32
CA THR A 249 27.40 -20.50 -21.95
C THR A 249 26.62 -19.78 -20.88
N PHE A 250 25.94 -18.67 -21.23
CA PHE A 250 25.19 -17.83 -20.29
C PHE A 250 23.91 -17.29 -20.93
N ILE A 251 23.08 -16.68 -20.11
CA ILE A 251 21.89 -15.91 -20.53
C ILE A 251 22.09 -14.49 -20.04
N LEU A 252 21.89 -13.52 -20.94
CA LEU A 252 21.84 -12.11 -20.59
C LEU A 252 20.41 -11.64 -20.61
N ASN A 253 19.97 -11.00 -19.53
CA ASN A 253 18.68 -10.29 -19.46
C ASN A 253 18.95 -8.82 -19.19
N ALA A 254 18.34 -7.95 -19.98
CA ALA A 254 18.34 -6.50 -19.74
C ALA A 254 16.87 -6.03 -19.71
N VAL A 255 16.48 -5.37 -18.64
CA VAL A 255 15.10 -4.89 -18.43
C VAL A 255 15.15 -3.40 -18.18
N THR A 256 14.57 -2.64 -19.11
CA THR A 256 14.39 -1.18 -18.99
C THR A 256 12.92 -0.91 -18.72
N GLY A 257 12.61 -0.15 -17.67
CA GLY A 257 11.26 0.26 -17.33
C GLY A 257 11.11 1.77 -17.25
N TYR A 258 9.95 2.26 -17.66
CA TYR A 258 9.53 3.64 -17.44
C TYR A 258 8.11 3.67 -16.89
N GLN A 259 7.90 4.43 -15.82
CA GLN A 259 6.59 4.65 -15.21
C GLN A 259 6.34 6.14 -15.04
N ASN A 260 5.17 6.59 -15.44
CA ASN A 260 4.65 7.91 -15.12
C ASN A 260 3.37 7.75 -14.30
N LEU A 261 3.38 8.30 -13.11
CA LEU A 261 2.24 8.42 -12.22
C LEU A 261 1.89 9.90 -12.11
N ASN A 262 0.62 10.22 -12.36
CA ASN A 262 0.10 11.57 -12.16
C ASN A 262 -1.23 11.45 -11.44
N ASP A 263 -1.29 11.90 -10.19
CA ASP A 263 -2.48 11.75 -9.37
C ASP A 263 -2.87 13.00 -8.61
N ARG A 264 -4.12 13.03 -8.18
CA ARG A 264 -4.71 14.07 -7.35
C ARG A 264 -5.65 13.43 -6.34
N MET A 265 -5.36 13.64 -5.07
CA MET A 265 -6.25 13.35 -3.95
C MET A 265 -6.85 14.65 -3.44
N PHE A 266 -8.17 14.70 -3.30
CA PHE A 266 -8.87 15.73 -2.54
C PHE A 266 -9.65 15.04 -1.42
N LEU A 267 -9.48 15.51 -0.19
CA LEU A 267 -9.99 14.85 1.00
C LEU A 267 -10.60 15.87 1.96
N ASP A 268 -11.85 15.60 2.38
CA ASP A 268 -12.40 16.15 3.61
C ASP A 268 -11.68 15.45 4.77
N GLN A 269 -10.64 16.10 5.29
CA GLN A 269 -9.68 15.46 6.19
C GLN A 269 -10.18 15.34 7.63
N ASP A 270 -11.20 16.10 8.03
CA ASP A 270 -11.81 15.94 9.36
C ASP A 270 -12.89 14.85 9.38
N PHE A 271 -13.35 14.38 8.20
CA PHE A 271 -14.36 13.32 8.02
C PHE A 271 -15.67 13.59 8.76
N THR A 272 -16.04 14.86 8.92
CA THR A 272 -17.23 15.28 9.66
C THR A 272 -18.13 16.18 8.81
N GLU A 273 -19.30 16.50 9.33
CA GLU A 273 -20.23 17.49 8.73
C GLU A 273 -19.78 18.92 8.92
N LYS A 274 -18.72 19.14 9.71
CA LYS A 274 -18.16 20.46 10.00
C LYS A 274 -17.17 20.89 8.94
N ASP A 275 -17.09 22.20 8.69
CA ASP A 275 -16.17 22.78 7.70
C ASP A 275 -14.83 23.15 8.38
N ILE A 276 -14.05 22.12 8.79
CA ILE A 276 -12.80 22.31 9.56
C ILE A 276 -11.60 22.45 8.63
N TYR A 277 -11.25 21.40 7.85
CA TYR A 277 -10.16 21.49 6.91
C TYR A 277 -10.22 20.43 5.81
N THR A 278 -9.64 20.80 4.68
CA THR A 278 -9.49 19.92 3.51
C THR A 278 -8.02 19.73 3.18
N LEU A 279 -7.70 18.61 2.55
CA LEU A 279 -6.37 18.31 2.03
C LEU A 279 -6.45 18.05 0.54
N GLU A 280 -5.66 18.76 -0.24
CA GLU A 280 -5.41 18.44 -1.65
C GLU A 280 -3.96 18.03 -1.83
N GLN A 281 -3.72 16.83 -2.32
CA GLN A 281 -2.38 16.34 -2.65
C GLN A 281 -2.32 16.01 -4.13
N LYS A 282 -1.35 16.58 -4.83
CA LYS A 282 -1.03 16.24 -6.22
C LYS A 282 0.35 15.65 -6.27
N GLN A 283 0.50 14.54 -6.99
CA GLN A 283 1.80 13.89 -7.19
C GLN A 283 2.06 13.70 -8.69
N ARG A 284 3.30 13.89 -9.06
CA ARG A 284 3.81 13.55 -10.38
C ARG A 284 5.12 12.81 -10.19
N ALA A 285 5.13 11.53 -10.50
CA ALA A 285 6.31 10.69 -10.42
C ALA A 285 6.69 10.19 -11.81
N ASN A 286 7.95 10.38 -12.19
CA ASN A 286 8.56 9.77 -13.37
C ASN A 286 9.69 8.87 -12.88
N THR A 287 9.63 7.59 -13.20
CA THR A 287 10.61 6.60 -12.77
C THR A 287 11.19 5.90 -13.98
N ILE A 288 12.51 5.89 -14.10
CA ILE A 288 13.23 5.05 -15.04
C ILE A 288 14.01 4.01 -14.26
N SER A 289 13.94 2.76 -14.69
CA SER A 289 14.63 1.64 -14.05
C SER A 289 15.40 0.82 -15.08
N GLU A 290 16.54 0.27 -14.67
CA GLU A 290 17.35 -0.62 -15.49
C GLU A 290 17.87 -1.77 -14.64
N GLU A 291 17.83 -2.98 -15.18
CA GLU A 291 18.45 -4.16 -14.60
C GLU A 291 19.14 -4.97 -15.68
N ILE A 292 20.41 -5.29 -15.47
CA ILE A 292 21.20 -6.13 -16.35
C ILE A 292 21.70 -7.33 -15.54
N VAL A 293 21.33 -8.55 -15.96
CA VAL A 293 21.66 -9.78 -15.25
C VAL A 293 22.25 -10.79 -16.21
N PHE A 294 23.42 -11.31 -15.83
CA PHE A 294 24.04 -12.48 -16.44
C PHE A 294 23.70 -13.70 -15.60
N LYS A 295 23.24 -14.77 -16.22
CA LYS A 295 22.89 -16.03 -15.55
C LYS A 295 23.58 -17.21 -16.21
N SER A 296 23.90 -18.22 -15.42
CA SER A 296 24.27 -19.54 -15.96
C SER A 296 23.09 -20.21 -16.65
N LYS A 297 23.38 -21.20 -17.48
CA LYS A 297 22.35 -22.10 -17.99
C LYS A 297 21.73 -22.93 -16.84
N PRO A 298 20.42 -23.24 -16.88
CA PRO A 298 19.70 -23.84 -15.74
C PRO A 298 20.12 -25.31 -15.45
N GLU A 299 20.75 -26.01 -16.40
CA GLU A 299 21.13 -27.43 -16.31
C GLU A 299 22.48 -27.66 -15.61
N LYS A 300 23.17 -26.59 -15.22
CA LYS A 300 24.49 -26.68 -14.61
C LYS A 300 24.40 -27.07 -13.12
N ARG A 301 25.40 -27.84 -12.64
CA ARG A 301 25.54 -28.14 -11.22
C ARG A 301 25.79 -26.86 -10.40
N TRP A 302 26.59 -25.95 -10.93
CA TRP A 302 26.76 -24.60 -10.41
C TRP A 302 25.92 -23.63 -11.25
N GLN A 303 24.88 -23.09 -10.62
CA GLN A 303 24.01 -22.06 -11.18
C GLN A 303 24.33 -20.74 -10.50
N TRP A 304 24.43 -19.70 -11.27
CA TRP A 304 24.75 -18.38 -10.77
C TRP A 304 23.95 -17.28 -11.51
N ALA A 305 23.73 -16.17 -10.81
CA ALA A 305 23.23 -14.94 -11.37
C ALA A 305 24.04 -13.76 -10.80
N THR A 306 24.53 -12.91 -11.68
CA THR A 306 25.26 -11.71 -11.33
C THR A 306 24.65 -10.55 -12.06
N GLY A 307 24.36 -9.45 -11.38
CA GLY A 307 23.70 -8.33 -12.01
C GLY A 307 23.99 -6.99 -11.37
N VAL A 308 23.57 -5.98 -12.11
CA VAL A 308 23.49 -4.60 -11.66
C VAL A 308 22.07 -4.11 -11.87
N SER A 309 21.58 -3.27 -10.99
CA SER A 309 20.27 -2.66 -11.14
C SER A 309 20.26 -1.26 -10.55
N GLY A 310 19.31 -0.46 -10.98
CA GLY A 310 19.11 0.86 -10.43
C GLY A 310 17.86 1.51 -10.97
N PHE A 311 17.46 2.59 -10.33
CA PHE A 311 16.41 3.47 -10.84
C PHE A 311 16.69 4.90 -10.43
N TYR A 312 16.08 5.80 -11.18
CA TYR A 312 15.94 7.19 -10.80
C TYR A 312 14.47 7.59 -10.85
N GLN A 313 13.99 8.17 -9.76
CA GLN A 313 12.63 8.68 -9.66
C GLN A 313 12.64 10.19 -9.42
N TRP A 314 11.93 10.92 -10.27
CA TRP A 314 11.56 12.32 -10.02
C TRP A 314 10.18 12.33 -9.42
N LEU A 315 10.09 12.68 -8.17
CA LEU A 315 8.78 12.79 -7.48
C LEU A 315 8.56 14.24 -7.07
N HIS A 316 7.56 14.85 -7.67
CA HIS A 316 7.05 16.16 -7.27
C HIS A 316 5.72 15.97 -6.55
N THR A 317 5.60 16.55 -5.35
CA THR A 317 4.37 16.53 -4.56
C THR A 317 4.00 17.95 -4.19
N SER A 318 2.76 18.34 -4.42
CA SER A 318 2.20 19.58 -3.88
C SER A 318 0.97 19.25 -3.04
N GLY A 319 0.80 19.96 -1.93
CA GLY A 319 -0.29 19.67 -1.03
C GLY A 319 -0.62 20.86 -0.14
N PRO A 320 -1.67 21.61 -0.45
CA PRO A 320 -2.28 22.52 0.50
C PRO A 320 -3.15 21.74 1.48
N VAL A 321 -3.00 22.09 2.75
CA VAL A 321 -4.00 21.93 3.79
C VAL A 321 -4.71 23.25 3.90
N ASP A 322 -6.01 23.29 3.65
CA ASP A 322 -6.82 24.48 3.79
C ASP A 322 -7.66 24.38 5.06
N PHE A 323 -7.31 25.17 6.07
CA PHE A 323 -8.19 25.40 7.20
C PHE A 323 -9.37 26.23 6.72
N ARG A 324 -10.55 25.67 6.85
CA ARG A 324 -11.81 26.29 6.47
C ARG A 324 -12.28 27.21 7.61
N GLN A 325 -13.37 27.92 7.41
CA GLN A 325 -13.84 28.94 8.35
C GLN A 325 -13.97 28.44 9.80
N GLU A 326 -14.56 27.26 10.00
CA GLU A 326 -14.69 26.68 11.34
C GLU A 326 -13.33 26.22 11.87
N GLY A 327 -12.45 25.68 11.01
CA GLY A 327 -11.11 25.24 11.37
C GLY A 327 -10.19 26.41 11.76
N VAL A 328 -10.27 27.54 11.07
CA VAL A 328 -9.53 28.75 11.45
C VAL A 328 -9.88 29.17 12.87
N LYS A 329 -11.17 29.11 13.24
CA LYS A 329 -11.63 29.48 14.59
C LYS A 329 -11.33 28.40 15.63
N THR A 330 -11.65 27.15 15.35
CA THR A 330 -11.58 26.06 16.36
C THR A 330 -10.20 25.46 16.52
N VAL A 331 -9.36 25.49 15.47
CA VAL A 331 -8.00 24.95 15.51
C VAL A 331 -6.97 26.09 15.68
N ILE A 332 -6.96 27.09 14.81
CA ILE A 332 -5.93 28.13 14.85
C ILE A 332 -6.17 29.13 15.98
N GLU A 333 -7.30 29.83 15.95
CA GLU A 333 -7.63 30.89 16.94
C GLU A 333 -7.75 30.30 18.35
N SER A 334 -8.47 29.19 18.51
CA SER A 334 -8.69 28.58 19.83
C SER A 334 -7.38 28.07 20.47
N ASN A 335 -6.49 27.42 19.68
CA ASN A 335 -5.22 26.95 20.23
C ASN A 335 -4.30 28.08 20.68
N VAL A 336 -4.25 29.17 19.91
CA VAL A 336 -3.47 30.36 20.31
C VAL A 336 -4.05 30.99 21.58
N ASN A 337 -5.37 31.13 21.65
CA ASN A 337 -6.03 31.71 22.83
C ASN A 337 -5.88 30.87 24.10
N LYS A 338 -5.90 29.55 23.99
CA LYS A 338 -5.61 28.63 25.12
C LYS A 338 -4.21 28.83 25.69
N ILE A 339 -3.21 29.09 24.84
CA ILE A 339 -1.86 29.43 25.31
C ILE A 339 -1.88 30.74 26.11
N PHE A 340 -2.58 31.75 25.63
CA PHE A 340 -2.71 33.02 26.33
C PHE A 340 -3.45 32.93 27.66
N GLU A 341 -4.51 32.11 27.72
CA GLU A 341 -5.27 31.81 28.95
C GLU A 341 -4.43 31.15 30.03
N GLY A 342 -3.43 30.33 29.66
CA GLY A 342 -2.49 29.68 30.55
C GLY A 342 -1.41 30.61 31.14
N LEU A 343 -1.29 31.85 30.64
CA LEU A 343 -0.28 32.80 31.07
C LEU A 343 -0.81 33.67 32.20
N ALA A 344 -0.04 33.79 33.29
CA ALA A 344 -0.34 34.71 34.37
C ALA A 344 -0.14 36.15 33.89
N GLY A 345 -1.15 36.99 34.06
CA GLY A 345 -1.05 38.40 33.72
C GLY A 345 -2.26 39.00 32.96
N PRO A 346 -2.05 39.94 32.06
CA PRO A 346 -3.13 40.56 31.29
C PRO A 346 -3.89 39.57 30.46
N LYS A 347 -5.20 39.77 30.26
CA LYS A 347 -6.00 38.94 29.34
C LYS A 347 -5.63 39.28 27.91
N MET A 348 -5.09 38.31 27.22
CA MET A 348 -4.72 38.39 25.80
C MET A 348 -5.70 37.60 24.94
N ARG A 349 -6.06 38.12 23.77
CA ARG A 349 -6.95 37.46 22.82
C ARG A 349 -6.55 37.76 21.38
N MET A 350 -6.45 36.74 20.60
CA MET A 350 -6.30 36.80 19.15
C MET A 350 -7.65 36.47 18.48
N THR A 351 -7.99 37.18 17.42
CA THR A 351 -9.12 36.89 16.56
C THR A 351 -8.62 36.76 15.13
N ALA A 352 -8.82 35.59 14.51
CA ALA A 352 -8.45 35.38 13.13
C ALA A 352 -9.53 35.89 12.18
N ASN A 353 -9.11 36.66 11.16
CA ASN A 353 -9.99 37.29 10.19
C ASN A 353 -10.12 36.47 8.88
N ASN A 354 -9.34 35.41 8.70
CA ASN A 354 -9.40 34.58 7.51
C ASN A 354 -10.67 33.72 7.48
N SER A 355 -11.29 33.60 6.31
CA SER A 355 -12.28 32.57 6.03
C SER A 355 -11.64 31.23 5.63
N ILE A 356 -10.45 31.30 5.03
CA ILE A 356 -9.63 30.13 4.66
C ILE A 356 -8.16 30.51 4.94
N LEU A 357 -7.43 29.57 5.55
CA LEU A 357 -5.98 29.66 5.74
C LEU A 357 -5.30 28.46 5.10
N GLY A 358 -4.63 28.67 3.97
CA GLY A 358 -3.86 27.65 3.28
C GLY A 358 -2.47 27.47 3.91
N VAL A 359 -2.17 26.25 4.30
CA VAL A 359 -0.85 25.82 4.80
C VAL A 359 -0.43 24.64 3.96
N GLY A 360 0.59 24.79 3.16
CA GLY A 360 1.02 23.71 2.29
C GLY A 360 2.37 23.98 1.69
N GLY A 361 2.73 23.17 0.71
CA GLY A 361 4.02 23.30 0.06
C GLY A 361 4.13 22.52 -1.22
N SER A 362 5.25 22.73 -1.86
CA SER A 362 5.73 22.04 -3.04
C SER A 362 7.05 21.36 -2.68
N PHE A 363 7.14 20.07 -2.98
CA PHE A 363 8.24 19.20 -2.54
C PHE A 363 8.75 18.41 -3.74
N ASP A 364 10.04 18.51 -4.00
CA ASP A 364 10.74 17.63 -4.95
C ASP A 364 11.58 16.63 -4.16
N THR A 365 11.24 15.36 -4.27
CA THR A 365 11.89 14.27 -3.54
C THR A 365 12.50 13.23 -4.50
N PRO A 366 13.58 13.59 -5.24
CA PRO A 366 14.22 12.66 -6.13
C PRO A 366 14.94 11.53 -5.37
N ILE A 367 14.86 10.32 -5.94
CA ILE A 367 15.48 9.11 -5.39
C ILE A 367 16.40 8.53 -6.46
N LEU A 368 17.67 8.29 -6.10
CA LEU A 368 18.62 7.53 -6.88
C LEU A 368 18.92 6.24 -6.15
N ASN A 369 18.73 5.11 -6.81
CA ASN A 369 19.11 3.79 -6.30
C ASN A 369 20.03 3.10 -7.30
N GLY A 370 21.04 2.41 -6.78
CA GLY A 370 21.96 1.58 -7.56
C GLY A 370 22.43 0.40 -6.75
N ALA A 371 22.55 -0.77 -7.38
CA ALA A 371 22.94 -1.99 -6.70
C ALA A 371 23.76 -2.92 -7.57
N VAL A 372 24.58 -3.72 -6.90
CA VAL A 372 25.28 -4.87 -7.49
C VAL A 372 24.93 -6.11 -6.68
N PHE A 373 24.73 -7.24 -7.34
CA PHE A 373 24.37 -8.47 -6.67
C PHE A 373 24.92 -9.72 -7.35
N HIS A 374 25.12 -10.75 -6.55
CA HIS A 374 25.51 -12.07 -6.99
C HIS A 374 24.83 -13.13 -6.15
N GLN A 375 24.36 -14.21 -6.81
CA GLN A 375 23.86 -15.39 -6.15
C GLN A 375 24.41 -16.64 -6.85
N SER A 376 24.91 -17.59 -6.08
CA SER A 376 25.35 -18.91 -6.54
C SER A 376 24.52 -20.00 -5.87
N THR A 377 24.10 -20.99 -6.64
CA THR A 377 23.47 -22.21 -6.16
C THR A 377 24.29 -23.41 -6.63
N PHE A 378 24.70 -24.23 -5.69
CA PHE A 378 25.44 -25.47 -5.93
C PHE A 378 24.50 -26.64 -5.75
N ASN A 379 24.13 -27.29 -6.86
CA ASN A 379 23.24 -28.45 -6.87
C ASN A 379 24.03 -29.74 -6.66
N ASN A 380 23.40 -30.73 -6.01
CA ASN A 380 24.02 -32.02 -5.68
C ASN A 380 25.35 -31.86 -4.92
N LEU A 381 25.37 -30.98 -3.92
CA LEU A 381 26.52 -30.74 -3.06
C LEU A 381 26.68 -31.92 -2.09
N PHE A 382 27.83 -32.60 -2.11
CA PHE A 382 28.12 -33.81 -1.33
C PHE A 382 27.21 -35.00 -1.63
N ILE A 383 25.89 -34.86 -1.60
CA ILE A 383 24.90 -35.89 -1.88
C ILE A 383 23.91 -35.44 -2.95
N LYS A 384 23.36 -36.39 -3.68
CA LYS A 384 22.33 -36.13 -4.70
C LYS A 384 21.08 -35.48 -4.04
N GLY A 385 20.58 -34.43 -4.64
CA GLY A 385 19.42 -33.70 -4.16
C GLY A 385 19.71 -32.57 -3.16
N LEU A 386 20.90 -32.49 -2.58
CA LEU A 386 21.27 -31.39 -1.69
C LEU A 386 21.77 -30.20 -2.50
N SER A 387 21.15 -29.04 -2.28
CA SER A 387 21.55 -27.76 -2.91
C SER A 387 21.83 -26.71 -1.84
N ALA A 388 22.86 -25.91 -2.06
CA ALA A 388 23.20 -24.76 -1.24
C ALA A 388 23.18 -23.49 -2.08
N THR A 389 22.54 -22.44 -1.57
CA THR A 389 22.49 -21.13 -2.20
C THR A 389 23.13 -20.09 -1.30
N ILE A 390 24.02 -19.29 -1.88
CA ILE A 390 24.66 -18.13 -1.22
C ILE A 390 24.44 -16.93 -2.11
N GLY A 391 23.93 -15.85 -1.55
CA GLY A 391 23.69 -14.60 -2.26
C GLY A 391 24.11 -13.38 -1.45
N LEU A 392 24.51 -12.34 -2.16
CA LEU A 392 24.90 -11.07 -1.59
C LEU A 392 24.50 -9.94 -2.53
N ARG A 393 23.95 -8.87 -1.97
CA ARG A 393 23.63 -7.62 -2.66
C ARG A 393 24.16 -6.43 -1.87
N LEU A 394 24.77 -5.50 -2.57
CA LEU A 394 25.10 -4.18 -2.06
C LEU A 394 24.16 -3.18 -2.73
N ASP A 395 23.35 -2.51 -1.93
CA ASP A 395 22.33 -1.55 -2.38
C ASP A 395 22.68 -0.17 -1.85
N TYR A 396 22.81 0.81 -2.73
CA TYR A 396 23.02 2.22 -2.40
C TYR A 396 21.79 3.03 -2.75
N GLU A 397 21.39 3.92 -1.86
CA GLU A 397 20.27 4.82 -2.11
C GLU A 397 20.60 6.23 -1.62
N LYS A 398 20.23 7.21 -2.44
CA LYS A 398 20.30 8.64 -2.10
C LYS A 398 18.92 9.25 -2.30
N ILE A 399 18.42 9.90 -1.25
CA ILE A 399 17.14 10.59 -1.23
C ILE A 399 17.40 12.06 -0.92
N LYS A 400 16.81 12.93 -1.74
CA LYS A 400 16.83 14.37 -1.51
C LYS A 400 15.42 14.86 -1.26
N MET A 401 15.30 15.98 -0.60
CA MET A 401 14.06 16.75 -0.47
C MET A 401 14.37 18.23 -0.68
N GLU A 402 13.83 18.80 -1.73
CA GLU A 402 13.77 20.25 -1.92
C GLU A 402 12.36 20.71 -1.56
N TYR A 403 12.24 21.70 -0.72
CA TYR A 403 10.95 22.13 -0.20
C TYR A 403 10.76 23.63 -0.31
N ASN A 404 9.53 24.01 -0.63
CA ASN A 404 9.04 25.37 -0.63
C ASN A 404 7.63 25.35 0.00
N SER A 405 7.57 25.63 1.30
CA SER A 405 6.34 25.63 2.07
C SER A 405 6.09 27.01 2.63
N ILE A 406 5.19 27.75 2.00
CA ILE A 406 4.80 29.12 2.42
C ILE A 406 3.29 29.11 2.64
N SER A 407 2.86 29.54 3.83
CA SER A 407 1.43 29.66 4.13
C SER A 407 0.83 30.91 3.47
N ASN A 408 -0.50 30.88 3.31
CA ASN A 408 -1.21 32.16 3.11
C ASN A 408 -1.02 33.07 4.34
N PRO A 409 -1.08 34.42 4.20
CA PRO A 409 -1.04 35.32 5.33
C PRO A 409 -2.20 35.02 6.29
N LEU A 410 -1.88 34.80 7.57
CA LEU A 410 -2.86 34.77 8.65
C LEU A 410 -3.14 36.25 9.05
N ASN A 411 -4.31 36.74 8.70
CA ASN A 411 -4.77 38.07 9.10
C ASN A 411 -5.46 37.98 10.45
N PHE A 412 -5.02 38.76 11.43
CA PHE A 412 -5.57 38.69 12.77
C PHE A 412 -5.64 40.04 13.46
N ASP A 413 -6.56 40.15 14.43
CA ASP A 413 -6.64 41.20 15.40
C ASP A 413 -6.16 40.68 16.75
N PHE A 414 -5.53 41.56 17.54
CA PHE A 414 -5.07 41.20 18.86
C PHE A 414 -5.50 42.23 19.89
N SER A 415 -5.97 41.76 21.03
CA SER A 415 -6.36 42.62 22.15
C SER A 415 -5.68 42.19 23.46
N LEU A 416 -5.33 43.17 24.25
CA LEU A 416 -4.72 43.03 25.56
C LEU A 416 -5.54 43.85 26.56
N ALA A 417 -6.08 43.21 27.60
CA ALA A 417 -6.85 43.84 28.65
C ALA A 417 -6.08 43.81 29.98
N MET A 418 -5.80 44.98 30.56
CA MET A 418 -5.18 45.18 31.89
C MET A 418 -6.06 46.08 32.74
N GLY A 419 -6.94 45.54 33.55
CA GLY A 419 -7.89 46.29 34.33
C GLY A 419 -8.80 47.17 33.42
N PRO A 420 -8.82 48.50 33.60
CA PRO A 420 -9.63 49.40 32.74
C PRO A 420 -8.99 49.69 31.37
N MET A 421 -7.74 49.30 31.16
CA MET A 421 -7.03 49.55 29.88
C MET A 421 -7.22 48.39 28.93
N ASN A 422 -7.69 48.70 27.75
CA ASN A 422 -7.80 47.74 26.65
C ASN A 422 -7.03 48.25 25.42
N ILE A 423 -6.00 47.52 25.02
CA ILE A 423 -5.16 47.85 23.85
C ILE A 423 -5.53 46.86 22.76
N THR A 424 -5.83 47.36 21.56
CA THR A 424 -6.19 46.54 20.41
C THR A 424 -5.40 46.96 19.18
N SER A 425 -4.82 45.99 18.49
CA SER A 425 -4.27 46.18 17.15
C SER A 425 -5.04 45.34 16.16
N LYS A 426 -5.31 45.86 14.98
CA LYS A 426 -6.11 45.23 13.94
C LYS A 426 -5.31 45.06 12.66
N GLY A 427 -5.66 44.02 11.90
CA GLY A 427 -5.10 43.79 10.58
C GLY A 427 -3.62 43.39 10.60
N LEU A 428 -3.17 42.74 11.66
CA LEU A 428 -1.83 42.18 11.71
C LEU A 428 -1.71 40.94 10.81
N GLU A 429 -0.51 40.69 10.29
CA GLU A 429 -0.26 39.56 9.39
C GLU A 429 0.87 38.68 9.91
N ALA A 430 0.68 37.36 9.78
CA ALA A 430 1.69 36.35 10.06
C ALA A 430 1.81 35.38 8.91
N ILE A 431 3.03 34.95 8.58
CA ILE A 431 3.32 34.03 7.49
C ILE A 431 4.31 32.97 7.99
N SER A 432 4.05 31.69 7.64
CA SER A 432 5.02 30.64 7.77
C SER A 432 5.80 30.47 6.47
N SER A 433 7.12 30.35 6.54
CA SER A 433 7.96 30.16 5.36
C SER A 433 9.10 29.19 5.65
N PHE A 434 9.14 28.08 4.89
CA PHE A 434 10.23 27.11 4.88
C PHE A 434 10.67 26.86 3.44
N ILE A 435 11.90 27.23 3.12
CA ILE A 435 12.51 27.02 1.82
C ILE A 435 13.90 26.41 2.05
N GLY A 436 14.19 25.28 1.44
CA GLY A 436 15.48 24.63 1.63
C GLY A 436 15.62 23.29 0.94
N LYS A 437 16.69 22.62 1.30
CA LYS A 437 17.08 21.32 0.75
C LYS A 437 17.65 20.43 1.84
N GLU A 438 17.24 19.15 1.82
CA GLU A 438 17.80 18.12 2.67
C GLU A 438 18.25 16.95 1.83
N SER A 439 19.19 16.17 2.34
CA SER A 439 19.70 14.98 1.66
C SER A 439 20.10 13.92 2.67
N THR A 440 19.85 12.67 2.33
CA THR A 440 20.33 11.49 3.06
C THR A 440 20.72 10.40 2.08
N ASP A 441 21.73 9.62 2.44
CA ASP A 441 22.14 8.44 1.70
C ASP A 441 22.51 7.30 2.65
N TYR A 442 22.43 6.10 2.16
CA TYR A 442 22.79 4.90 2.92
C TYR A 442 23.13 3.73 2.01
N VAL A 443 23.83 2.76 2.58
CA VAL A 443 24.20 1.50 1.96
C VAL A 443 23.61 0.37 2.77
N GLN A 444 23.02 -0.62 2.07
CA GLN A 444 22.50 -1.84 2.69
C GLN A 444 23.20 -3.06 2.09
N LEU A 445 23.64 -3.95 2.98
CA LEU A 445 24.16 -5.25 2.61
C LEU A 445 23.09 -6.30 2.86
N LEU A 446 22.72 -7.07 1.83
CA LEU A 446 21.60 -8.00 1.84
C LEU A 446 22.08 -9.43 1.54
N PRO A 447 22.57 -10.15 2.55
CA PRO A 447 22.97 -11.53 2.41
C PRO A 447 21.78 -12.50 2.39
N LYS A 448 21.98 -13.63 1.73
CA LYS A 448 21.08 -14.79 1.75
C LYS A 448 21.89 -16.07 1.81
N PHE A 449 21.45 -16.98 2.64
CA PHE A 449 21.95 -18.36 2.69
C PHE A 449 20.75 -19.30 2.73
N ALA A 450 20.79 -20.36 1.90
CA ALA A 450 19.73 -21.36 1.87
C ALA A 450 20.31 -22.75 1.63
N LEU A 451 19.71 -23.76 2.27
CA LEU A 451 19.93 -25.17 2.01
C LEU A 451 18.60 -25.78 1.58
N GLN A 452 18.63 -26.66 0.58
CA GLN A 452 17.48 -27.39 0.13
C GLN A 452 17.88 -28.83 -0.13
N TYR A 453 17.09 -29.77 0.36
CA TYR A 453 17.23 -31.19 0.05
C TYR A 453 15.97 -31.69 -0.65
N GLU A 454 16.14 -32.11 -1.91
CA GLU A 454 15.10 -32.72 -2.73
C GLU A 454 15.42 -34.22 -2.86
N TRP A 455 14.62 -35.07 -2.18
CA TRP A 455 14.82 -36.51 -2.23
C TRP A 455 14.11 -37.16 -3.41
N GLU A 456 13.10 -36.47 -3.94
CA GLU A 456 12.33 -36.91 -5.11
C GLU A 456 11.81 -35.63 -5.80
N LYS A 457 11.60 -35.69 -7.10
CA LYS A 457 11.08 -34.53 -7.87
C LYS A 457 9.75 -34.02 -7.27
N GLY A 458 9.72 -32.79 -6.85
CA GLY A 458 8.57 -32.16 -6.22
C GLY A 458 8.46 -32.38 -4.71
N ASN A 459 9.41 -33.10 -4.10
CA ASN A 459 9.46 -33.34 -2.66
C ASN A 459 10.76 -32.81 -2.07
N SER A 460 10.70 -31.72 -1.36
CA SER A 460 11.88 -31.07 -0.78
C SER A 460 11.60 -30.45 0.58
N ILE A 461 12.67 -30.32 1.37
CA ILE A 461 12.73 -29.51 2.57
C ILE A 461 13.81 -28.45 2.38
N TYR A 462 13.61 -27.29 2.94
CA TYR A 462 14.59 -26.20 2.87
C TYR A 462 14.71 -25.45 4.19
N ALA A 463 15.85 -24.79 4.37
CA ALA A 463 16.09 -23.81 5.41
C ALA A 463 16.74 -22.59 4.78
N THR A 464 16.35 -21.38 5.18
CA THR A 464 16.89 -20.15 4.64
C THR A 464 17.07 -19.09 5.71
N VAL A 465 18.13 -18.30 5.56
CA VAL A 465 18.38 -17.08 6.31
C VAL A 465 18.58 -15.96 5.31
N SER A 466 17.83 -14.88 5.45
CA SER A 466 17.90 -13.76 4.53
C SER A 466 17.63 -12.43 5.23
N LYS A 467 18.24 -11.38 4.72
CA LYS A 467 18.02 -10.00 5.16
C LYS A 467 17.27 -9.23 4.07
N GLY A 468 16.27 -8.46 4.49
CA GLY A 468 15.59 -7.49 3.65
C GLY A 468 15.57 -6.13 4.32
N TYR A 469 15.31 -5.08 3.54
CA TYR A 469 15.16 -3.74 4.06
C TYR A 469 14.07 -2.96 3.34
N ARG A 470 13.59 -1.94 4.00
CA ARG A 470 12.70 -0.91 3.44
C ARG A 470 13.41 0.44 3.54
N SER A 471 13.31 1.24 2.46
CA SER A 471 13.98 2.51 2.39
C SER A 471 13.49 3.53 3.41
N GLY A 472 14.37 4.43 3.84
CA GLY A 472 14.02 5.63 4.57
C GLY A 472 13.42 6.69 3.66
N GLY A 473 13.19 7.88 4.20
CA GLY A 473 12.63 9.01 3.45
C GLY A 473 12.37 10.24 4.31
N TYR A 474 11.50 11.09 3.78
CA TYR A 474 11.08 12.32 4.43
C TYR A 474 9.55 12.39 4.57
N ASN A 475 9.08 12.77 5.75
CA ASN A 475 7.67 13.04 6.03
C ASN A 475 7.33 14.49 5.61
N ILE A 476 6.89 14.69 4.38
CA ILE A 476 6.46 16.02 3.91
C ILE A 476 5.23 16.54 4.67
N GLN A 477 4.43 15.64 5.26
CA GLN A 477 3.26 15.98 6.06
C GLN A 477 3.63 16.74 7.34
N MET A 478 4.86 16.60 7.85
CA MET A 478 5.34 17.34 9.02
C MET A 478 5.48 18.84 8.80
N PHE A 479 5.46 19.30 7.55
CA PHE A 479 5.49 20.73 7.27
C PHE A 479 4.25 21.46 7.77
N SER A 480 3.12 20.80 7.92
CA SER A 480 1.93 21.40 8.55
C SER A 480 2.16 21.70 10.04
N ASP A 481 2.88 20.83 10.75
CA ASP A 481 3.24 21.02 12.15
C ASP A 481 4.30 22.11 12.31
N LEU A 482 5.35 22.08 11.47
CA LEU A 482 6.38 23.11 11.42
C LEU A 482 5.76 24.49 11.13
N ALA A 483 4.81 24.55 10.22
CA ALA A 483 4.13 25.77 9.84
C ALA A 483 3.32 26.40 10.99
N GLN A 484 2.70 25.59 11.85
CA GLN A 484 1.97 26.10 13.02
C GLN A 484 2.90 26.79 14.01
N GLY A 485 4.06 26.21 14.33
CA GLY A 485 5.08 26.84 15.17
C GLY A 485 5.64 28.14 14.55
N ALA A 486 5.91 28.13 13.25
CA ALA A 486 6.40 29.29 12.53
C ALA A 486 5.35 30.42 12.44
N LEU A 487 4.08 30.08 12.24
CA LEU A 487 2.97 31.04 12.27
C LEU A 487 2.87 31.70 13.65
N LYS A 488 2.93 30.94 14.75
CA LYS A 488 2.95 31.51 16.10
C LYS A 488 4.11 32.48 16.28
N ASN A 489 5.32 32.12 15.90
CA ASN A 489 6.48 33.00 16.00
C ASN A 489 6.31 34.28 15.15
N SER A 490 5.79 34.16 13.92
CA SER A 490 5.51 35.29 13.05
C SER A 490 4.42 36.19 13.61
N MET A 491 3.41 35.67 14.27
CA MET A 491 2.41 36.46 15.01
C MET A 491 3.05 37.28 16.12
N LEU A 492 3.95 36.67 16.90
CA LEU A 492 4.67 37.36 17.98
C LEU A 492 5.60 38.43 17.44
N ASP A 493 6.24 38.20 16.27
CA ASP A 493 7.02 39.23 15.59
C ASP A 493 6.15 40.40 15.16
N ALA A 494 4.99 40.16 14.56
CA ALA A 494 4.04 41.19 14.15
C ALA A 494 3.53 42.00 15.35
N LEU A 495 3.25 41.35 16.47
CA LEU A 495 2.85 42.01 17.72
C LEU A 495 3.98 42.85 18.32
N ALA A 496 5.20 42.36 18.36
CA ALA A 496 6.35 43.04 18.89
C ALA A 496 6.72 44.30 18.04
N ALA A 497 6.43 44.24 16.75
CA ALA A 497 6.64 45.35 15.82
C ALA A 497 5.52 46.40 15.85
N ASP A 498 4.36 46.08 16.45
CA ASP A 498 3.23 47.00 16.52
C ASP A 498 3.50 48.13 17.55
N PRO A 499 3.31 49.42 17.20
CA PRO A 499 3.54 50.52 18.10
C PRO A 499 2.76 50.43 19.42
N ASN A 500 1.56 49.86 19.41
CA ASN A 500 0.71 49.69 20.60
C ASN A 500 1.29 48.75 21.65
N PHE A 501 2.19 47.85 21.25
CA PHE A 501 2.82 46.83 22.11
C PHE A 501 4.32 47.03 22.28
N SER A 502 4.89 48.16 21.83
CA SER A 502 6.33 48.46 21.87
C SER A 502 6.96 48.31 23.26
N LEU A 503 6.25 48.69 24.33
CA LEU A 503 6.70 48.54 25.72
C LEU A 503 6.76 47.08 26.20
N MET A 504 6.10 46.17 25.48
CA MET A 504 6.05 44.74 25.80
C MET A 504 6.82 43.88 24.76
N ALA A 505 7.47 44.51 23.80
CA ALA A 505 8.10 43.80 22.67
C ALA A 505 9.10 42.71 23.14
N GLU A 506 9.97 43.00 24.09
CA GLU A 506 10.93 42.00 24.63
C GLU A 506 10.22 40.80 25.27
N ARG A 507 9.14 41.03 26.03
CA ARG A 507 8.36 39.97 26.66
C ARG A 507 7.63 39.16 25.60
N ILE A 508 7.06 39.78 24.59
CA ILE A 508 6.38 39.08 23.47
C ILE A 508 7.37 38.24 22.70
N LEU A 509 8.53 38.75 22.34
CA LEU A 509 9.58 37.99 21.65
C LEU A 509 10.12 36.83 22.48
N GLY A 510 10.16 36.99 23.83
CA GLY A 510 10.52 35.91 24.75
C GLY A 510 9.54 34.72 24.80
N MET A 511 8.35 34.86 24.19
CA MET A 511 7.34 33.79 24.06
C MET A 511 7.52 32.95 22.80
N LYS A 512 8.47 33.27 21.92
CA LYS A 512 8.73 32.48 20.70
C LYS A 512 9.25 31.11 21.05
N ASP A 513 8.78 30.14 20.30
CA ASP A 513 9.28 28.79 20.38
C ASP A 513 10.56 28.63 19.56
N GLU A 514 11.48 27.79 20.03
CA GLU A 514 12.56 27.30 19.20
C GLU A 514 11.99 26.32 18.16
N LEU A 515 12.17 26.65 16.87
CA LEU A 515 11.68 25.77 15.81
C LEU A 515 12.63 24.59 15.65
N PRO A 516 12.12 23.36 15.54
CA PRO A 516 12.96 22.20 15.31
C PRO A 516 13.57 22.23 13.91
N GLU A 517 14.73 21.61 13.76
CA GLU A 517 15.36 21.44 12.45
C GLU A 517 14.46 20.62 11.52
N VAL A 518 14.31 21.09 10.28
CA VAL A 518 13.49 20.44 9.25
C VAL A 518 13.91 18.97 9.04
N LYS A 519 15.22 18.73 8.91
CA LYS A 519 15.75 17.38 8.71
C LYS A 519 15.43 16.45 9.88
N ALA A 520 15.66 16.88 11.08
CA ALA A 520 15.41 16.07 12.29
C ALA A 520 13.93 15.75 12.47
N THR A 521 13.03 16.65 12.05
CA THR A 521 11.59 16.49 12.17
C THR A 521 11.00 15.61 11.07
N THR A 522 11.55 15.70 9.86
CA THR A 522 10.93 15.08 8.67
C THR A 522 11.55 13.74 8.29
N GLN A 523 12.83 13.52 8.59
CA GLN A 523 13.55 12.31 8.17
C GLN A 523 13.16 11.08 9.00
N TYR A 524 12.97 9.94 8.31
CA TYR A 524 12.93 8.61 8.93
C TYR A 524 13.96 7.69 8.28
N LYS A 525 14.46 6.73 9.08
CA LYS A 525 15.56 5.84 8.72
C LYS A 525 15.06 4.60 7.98
N PRO A 526 15.92 3.91 7.22
CA PRO A 526 15.64 2.58 6.72
C PRO A 526 15.31 1.61 7.86
N GLU A 527 14.42 0.66 7.54
CA GLU A 527 14.07 -0.47 8.39
C GLU A 527 14.65 -1.74 7.78
N TYR A 528 15.12 -2.65 8.59
CA TYR A 528 15.60 -3.95 8.10
C TYR A 528 15.14 -5.11 8.96
N SER A 529 15.06 -6.29 8.35
CA SER A 529 14.61 -7.51 8.99
C SER A 529 15.48 -8.70 8.59
N TRP A 530 15.81 -9.53 9.58
CA TRP A 530 16.36 -10.86 9.38
C TRP A 530 15.24 -11.88 9.45
N ASN A 531 15.18 -12.79 8.48
CA ASN A 531 14.24 -13.89 8.42
C ASN A 531 14.98 -15.22 8.49
N TYR A 532 14.50 -16.07 9.38
CA TYR A 532 14.91 -17.46 9.54
C TYR A 532 13.70 -18.33 9.23
N GLU A 533 13.83 -19.18 8.23
CA GLU A 533 12.70 -19.95 7.72
C GLU A 533 13.11 -21.41 7.48
N ILE A 534 12.22 -22.33 7.83
CA ILE A 534 12.26 -23.72 7.43
C ILE A 534 10.94 -24.08 6.74
N GLY A 535 10.99 -24.82 5.65
CA GLY A 535 9.77 -25.18 4.93
C GLY A 535 9.93 -26.42 4.08
N SER A 536 8.83 -26.84 3.48
CA SER A 536 8.79 -28.00 2.60
C SER A 536 7.84 -27.75 1.43
N HIS A 537 8.18 -28.32 0.28
CA HIS A 537 7.32 -28.47 -0.88
C HIS A 537 7.11 -29.95 -1.10
N LEU A 538 5.86 -30.39 -1.06
CA LEU A 538 5.51 -31.80 -1.10
C LEU A 538 4.49 -32.08 -2.20
N THR A 539 4.72 -33.14 -2.95
CA THR A 539 3.78 -33.71 -3.91
C THR A 539 3.53 -35.14 -3.49
N LEU A 540 2.34 -35.39 -2.96
CA LEU A 540 1.96 -36.66 -2.33
C LEU A 540 0.83 -37.33 -3.12
N TRP A 541 0.55 -38.60 -2.80
CA TRP A 541 -0.53 -39.39 -3.40
C TRP A 541 -0.46 -39.44 -4.94
N GLU A 542 0.71 -39.75 -5.48
CA GLU A 542 0.93 -39.82 -6.93
C GLU A 542 0.59 -38.52 -7.66
N GLY A 543 0.87 -37.39 -7.02
CA GLY A 543 0.62 -36.04 -7.58
C GLY A 543 -0.79 -35.47 -7.32
N LYS A 544 -1.63 -36.16 -6.55
CA LYS A 544 -2.99 -35.70 -6.25
C LYS A 544 -3.06 -34.70 -5.11
N LEU A 545 -2.07 -34.67 -4.21
CA LEU A 545 -2.00 -33.69 -3.10
C LEU A 545 -0.70 -32.92 -3.16
N TRP A 546 -0.81 -31.61 -3.24
CA TRP A 546 0.29 -30.66 -3.10
C TRP A 546 0.19 -29.97 -1.76
N ALA A 547 1.32 -29.89 -1.05
CA ALA A 547 1.40 -29.24 0.25
C ALA A 547 2.68 -28.41 0.33
N ASP A 548 2.51 -27.15 0.68
CA ASP A 548 3.59 -26.22 1.01
C ASP A 548 3.45 -25.82 2.47
N LEU A 549 4.50 -26.07 3.24
CA LEU A 549 4.55 -25.78 4.67
C LEU A 549 5.75 -24.90 4.95
N ALA A 550 5.60 -23.94 5.84
CA ALA A 550 6.70 -23.09 6.31
C ALA A 550 6.51 -22.68 7.76
N ALA A 551 7.62 -22.54 8.48
CA ALA A 551 7.70 -21.88 9.76
C ALA A 551 8.77 -20.80 9.67
N PHE A 552 8.52 -19.63 10.23
CA PHE A 552 9.40 -18.49 10.14
C PHE A 552 9.57 -17.76 11.47
N TYR A 553 10.71 -17.09 11.60
CA TYR A 553 11.01 -16.13 12.65
C TYR A 553 11.67 -14.91 12.01
N MET A 554 11.14 -13.73 12.29
CA MET A 554 11.66 -12.46 11.78
C MET A 554 12.02 -11.53 12.94
N ASP A 555 13.22 -10.95 12.89
CA ASP A 555 13.70 -9.90 13.79
C ASP A 555 13.80 -8.60 13.00
N THR A 556 12.99 -7.61 13.36
CA THR A 556 12.90 -6.33 12.65
C THR A 556 13.45 -5.21 13.54
N ARG A 557 14.29 -4.37 12.94
CA ARG A 557 14.93 -3.24 13.62
C ARG A 557 14.64 -1.94 12.89
N ASP A 558 14.63 -0.83 13.66
CA ASP A 558 14.24 0.50 13.19
C ASP A 558 12.90 0.45 12.47
N GLN A 559 11.96 -0.33 13.02
CA GLN A 559 10.66 -0.58 12.39
C GLN A 559 9.93 0.72 12.10
N GLN A 560 9.53 0.88 10.85
CA GLN A 560 8.73 2.02 10.42
C GLN A 560 7.25 1.75 10.71
N ILE A 561 6.66 2.62 11.49
CA ILE A 561 5.23 2.62 11.77
C ILE A 561 4.61 3.96 11.39
N SER A 562 3.33 3.92 11.05
CA SER A 562 2.54 5.11 10.77
C SER A 562 1.78 5.53 12.02
N GLN A 563 2.02 6.73 12.50
CA GLN A 563 1.25 7.33 13.58
C GLN A 563 0.69 8.69 13.18
N MET A 564 -0.27 9.19 13.93
CA MET A 564 -0.77 10.54 13.74
C MET A 564 0.30 11.54 14.21
N ALA A 565 0.47 12.62 13.46
CA ALA A 565 1.30 13.75 13.90
C ALA A 565 0.73 14.38 15.17
N GLU A 566 1.56 15.05 15.97
CA GLU A 566 1.13 15.66 17.23
C GLU A 566 0.02 16.70 17.03
N SER A 567 0.02 17.41 15.91
CA SER A 567 -1.04 18.35 15.53
C SER A 567 -2.38 17.68 15.21
N GLY A 568 -2.41 16.37 14.96
CA GLY A 568 -3.57 15.66 14.45
C GLY A 568 -3.86 15.88 12.96
N LEU A 569 -3.02 16.67 12.25
CA LEU A 569 -3.27 17.10 10.87
C LEU A 569 -2.69 16.18 9.78
N GLY A 570 -2.18 15.04 10.13
CA GLY A 570 -1.62 14.10 9.16
C GLY A 570 -0.98 12.90 9.80
N ARG A 571 -0.61 11.96 8.99
CA ARG A 571 0.13 10.78 9.43
C ARG A 571 1.58 10.86 9.00
N VAL A 572 2.45 10.42 9.88
CA VAL A 572 3.89 10.41 9.67
C VAL A 572 4.44 9.01 9.91
N THR A 573 5.56 8.71 9.27
CA THR A 573 6.33 7.51 9.53
C THR A 573 7.39 7.82 10.59
N ILE A 574 7.45 7.01 11.61
CA ILE A 574 8.52 7.03 12.61
C ILE A 574 9.21 5.67 12.68
N ASN A 575 10.42 5.64 13.21
CA ASN A 575 11.11 4.41 13.53
C ASN A 575 10.83 4.01 14.97
N ALA A 576 10.11 2.90 15.14
CA ALA A 576 9.80 2.30 16.44
C ALA A 576 10.82 1.20 16.72
N GLY A 577 11.83 1.40 17.49
CA GLY A 577 12.83 0.45 17.94
C GLY A 577 12.84 -0.92 17.24
N LYS A 578 12.29 -1.95 17.90
CA LYS A 578 12.35 -3.35 17.44
C LYS A 578 11.03 -4.06 17.54
N SER A 579 10.81 -5.00 16.62
CA SER A 579 9.72 -5.98 16.73
C SER A 579 10.21 -7.37 16.33
N ARG A 580 9.43 -8.37 16.72
CA ARG A 580 9.61 -9.75 16.26
C ARG A 580 8.31 -10.28 15.72
N SER A 581 8.43 -11.14 14.74
CA SER A 581 7.29 -11.85 14.15
C SER A 581 7.67 -13.31 13.94
N TYR A 582 6.83 -14.23 14.32
CA TYR A 582 7.01 -15.64 14.03
C TYR A 582 5.67 -16.32 13.78
N GLY A 583 5.69 -17.41 13.06
CA GLY A 583 4.48 -18.12 12.74
C GLY A 583 4.67 -19.31 11.83
N VAL A 584 3.55 -19.79 11.34
CA VAL A 584 3.48 -20.93 10.46
C VAL A 584 2.57 -20.64 9.26
N GLU A 585 2.84 -21.31 8.16
CA GLU A 585 2.09 -21.22 6.93
C GLU A 585 1.87 -22.62 6.36
N ALA A 586 0.66 -22.89 5.89
CA ALA A 586 0.32 -24.12 5.20
C ALA A 586 -0.57 -23.80 3.99
N ALA A 587 -0.26 -24.40 2.87
CA ALA A 587 -1.10 -24.36 1.67
C ALA A 587 -1.25 -25.79 1.13
N LEU A 588 -2.49 -26.19 0.94
CA LEU A 588 -2.85 -27.53 0.48
C LEU A 588 -3.71 -27.41 -0.77
N ARG A 589 -3.47 -28.28 -1.75
CA ARG A 589 -4.29 -28.41 -2.94
C ARG A 589 -4.43 -29.88 -3.30
N THR A 590 -5.65 -30.34 -3.55
CA THR A 590 -5.90 -31.72 -3.96
C THR A 590 -6.98 -31.81 -5.02
N SER A 591 -6.82 -32.74 -5.94
CA SER A 591 -7.86 -33.22 -6.86
C SER A 591 -8.29 -34.58 -6.40
N LEU A 592 -9.40 -34.64 -5.66
CA LEU A 592 -9.92 -35.89 -5.09
C LEU A 592 -10.48 -36.81 -6.18
N THR A 593 -11.19 -36.19 -7.14
CA THR A 593 -11.67 -36.84 -8.36
C THR A 593 -11.39 -35.96 -9.56
N ASN A 594 -11.75 -36.41 -10.76
CA ASN A 594 -11.66 -35.54 -11.96
C ASN A 594 -12.58 -34.33 -11.89
N GLU A 595 -13.66 -34.44 -11.11
CA GLU A 595 -14.69 -33.41 -10.95
C GLU A 595 -14.46 -32.52 -9.72
N LEU A 596 -13.88 -33.06 -8.63
CA LEU A 596 -13.77 -32.40 -7.33
C LEU A 596 -12.34 -32.02 -6.99
N SER A 597 -12.08 -30.73 -6.89
CA SER A 597 -10.84 -30.15 -6.42
C SER A 597 -11.07 -29.33 -5.15
N LEU A 598 -10.16 -29.43 -4.20
CA LEU A 598 -10.20 -28.68 -2.94
C LEU A 598 -8.86 -27.97 -2.73
N ASN A 599 -8.91 -26.80 -2.11
CA ASN A 599 -7.73 -26.07 -1.65
C ASN A 599 -7.97 -25.49 -0.27
N ALA A 600 -6.91 -25.41 0.51
CA ALA A 600 -6.91 -24.72 1.80
C ALA A 600 -5.56 -24.03 1.99
N SER A 601 -5.59 -22.82 2.53
CA SER A 601 -4.40 -22.14 2.99
C SER A 601 -4.64 -21.53 4.37
N TYR A 602 -3.62 -21.62 5.23
CA TYR A 602 -3.67 -21.12 6.58
C TYR A 602 -2.36 -20.44 6.92
N GLY A 603 -2.47 -19.30 7.60
CA GLY A 603 -1.34 -18.59 8.15
C GLY A 603 -1.60 -18.20 9.60
N TYR A 604 -0.58 -18.35 10.43
CA TYR A 604 -0.53 -17.81 11.78
C TYR A 604 0.66 -16.89 11.91
N THR A 605 0.44 -15.70 12.48
CA THR A 605 1.50 -14.72 12.75
C THR A 605 1.34 -14.16 14.16
N TYR A 606 2.40 -14.28 14.96
CA TYR A 606 2.56 -13.59 16.23
C TYR A 606 3.58 -12.47 16.04
N ALA A 607 3.11 -11.21 15.94
CA ALA A 607 3.95 -10.04 15.73
C ALA A 607 3.79 -9.07 16.90
N THR A 608 4.88 -8.78 17.63
CA THR A 608 4.86 -7.89 18.79
C THR A 608 6.07 -6.96 18.79
N PHE A 609 5.90 -5.78 19.39
CA PHE A 609 7.00 -4.89 19.68
C PHE A 609 7.87 -5.46 20.81
N THR A 610 9.18 -5.41 20.63
CA THR A 610 10.16 -5.83 21.64
C THR A 610 10.89 -4.64 22.27
N ASP A 611 10.96 -3.52 21.56
CA ASP A 611 11.54 -2.27 22.02
C ASP A 611 10.87 -1.10 21.30
N TYR A 612 9.79 -0.60 21.87
CA TYR A 612 9.08 0.57 21.38
C TYR A 612 8.58 1.42 22.55
N VAL A 613 9.28 2.52 22.81
CA VAL A 613 8.96 3.48 23.84
C VAL A 613 8.83 4.87 23.22
N THR A 614 7.75 5.57 23.49
CA THR A 614 7.50 6.94 23.06
C THR A 614 7.33 7.85 24.27
N LYS A 615 7.57 9.14 24.07
CA LYS A 615 7.27 10.15 25.08
C LYS A 615 5.87 10.72 24.84
N GLN A 616 5.05 10.72 25.88
CA GLN A 616 3.72 11.34 25.85
C GLN A 616 3.59 12.33 27.00
N LYS A 617 2.80 13.37 26.80
CA LYS A 617 2.43 14.29 27.89
C LYS A 617 1.36 13.63 28.77
N ASP A 618 1.57 13.63 30.06
CA ASP A 618 0.55 13.23 31.04
C ASP A 618 -0.52 14.33 31.21
N SER A 619 -1.51 14.09 32.07
CA SER A 619 -2.57 15.05 32.38
C SER A 619 -2.08 16.36 32.98
N GLU A 620 -0.85 16.39 33.50
CA GLU A 620 -0.19 17.56 34.09
C GLU A 620 0.76 18.26 33.11
N GLY A 621 0.90 17.72 31.87
CA GLY A 621 1.77 18.23 30.83
C GLY A 621 3.24 17.80 30.91
N ASN A 622 3.59 16.89 31.83
CA ASN A 622 4.95 16.35 31.94
C ASN A 622 5.18 15.26 30.89
N LEU A 623 6.39 15.20 30.33
CA LEU A 623 6.78 14.13 29.40
C LEU A 623 7.05 12.85 30.17
N THR A 624 6.26 11.84 29.92
CA THR A 624 6.40 10.48 30.49
C THR A 624 6.66 9.46 29.39
N ASP A 625 7.41 8.42 29.72
CA ASP A 625 7.68 7.32 28.80
C ASP A 625 6.48 6.38 28.75
N LYS A 626 5.98 6.12 27.53
CA LYS A 626 4.95 5.13 27.27
C LYS A 626 5.54 3.97 26.48
N SER A 627 5.52 2.79 27.10
CA SER A 627 6.03 1.55 26.48
C SER A 627 4.91 0.78 25.79
N TYR A 628 5.20 0.32 24.57
CA TYR A 628 4.35 -0.59 23.81
C TYR A 628 4.96 -2.00 23.72
N ASN A 629 5.99 -2.29 24.51
CA ASN A 629 6.64 -3.59 24.52
C ASN A 629 5.63 -4.69 24.84
N GLY A 630 5.66 -5.77 24.07
CA GLY A 630 4.73 -6.89 24.18
C GLY A 630 3.36 -6.65 23.53
N LYS A 631 3.06 -5.43 23.06
CA LYS A 631 1.84 -5.15 22.28
C LYS A 631 1.97 -5.70 20.86
N TYR A 632 0.83 -6.13 20.30
CA TYR A 632 0.77 -6.58 18.94
C TYR A 632 0.99 -5.44 17.95
N VAL A 633 1.73 -5.72 16.89
CA VAL A 633 1.91 -4.80 15.77
C VAL A 633 0.55 -4.59 15.08
N PRO A 634 0.11 -3.35 14.88
CA PRO A 634 -1.17 -3.06 14.22
C PRO A 634 -1.22 -3.56 12.77
N PHE A 635 -2.43 -3.82 12.28
CA PHE A 635 -2.73 -4.26 10.90
C PHE A 635 -2.23 -5.66 10.54
N VAL A 636 -1.85 -6.45 11.51
CA VAL A 636 -1.38 -7.82 11.32
C VAL A 636 -2.43 -8.81 11.84
N PRO A 637 -3.11 -9.56 10.97
CA PRO A 637 -4.03 -10.59 11.44
C PRO A 637 -3.25 -11.73 12.10
N LYS A 638 -3.74 -12.21 13.23
CA LYS A 638 -3.17 -13.40 13.89
C LYS A 638 -3.34 -14.64 13.04
N HIS A 639 -4.47 -14.76 12.37
CA HIS A 639 -4.83 -15.89 11.53
C HIS A 639 -5.31 -15.40 10.18
N THR A 640 -4.92 -16.09 9.13
CA THR A 640 -5.52 -15.99 7.80
C THR A 640 -5.93 -17.39 7.36
N LEU A 641 -7.09 -17.50 6.73
CA LEU A 641 -7.63 -18.78 6.28
C LEU A 641 -8.32 -18.60 4.93
N ASN A 642 -8.02 -19.49 4.00
CA ASN A 642 -8.79 -19.70 2.78
C ASN A 642 -9.14 -21.16 2.65
N ILE A 643 -10.40 -21.48 2.43
CA ILE A 643 -10.86 -22.82 2.08
C ILE A 643 -11.69 -22.70 0.82
N GLY A 644 -11.31 -23.40 -0.23
CA GLY A 644 -12.00 -23.38 -1.50
C GLY A 644 -12.30 -24.77 -2.03
N GLY A 645 -13.34 -24.85 -2.82
CA GLY A 645 -13.72 -26.07 -3.52
C GLY A 645 -14.28 -25.76 -4.90
N GLU A 646 -14.04 -26.69 -5.81
CA GLU A 646 -14.57 -26.67 -7.16
C GLU A 646 -15.14 -28.05 -7.50
N TYR A 647 -16.37 -28.05 -8.00
CA TYR A 647 -17.02 -29.25 -8.54
C TYR A 647 -17.45 -28.99 -9.97
N ALA A 648 -16.90 -29.75 -10.91
CA ALA A 648 -17.12 -29.61 -12.34
C ALA A 648 -17.91 -30.79 -12.89
N ILE A 649 -19.02 -30.53 -13.55
CA ILE A 649 -19.88 -31.53 -14.20
C ILE A 649 -19.71 -31.40 -15.69
N THR A 650 -19.22 -32.42 -16.38
CA THR A 650 -19.27 -32.51 -17.83
C THR A 650 -20.66 -32.98 -18.25
N CYS A 651 -21.32 -32.18 -19.07
CA CYS A 651 -22.70 -32.44 -19.47
C CYS A 651 -22.79 -33.46 -20.60
N ASN A 652 -23.99 -34.03 -20.77
CA ASN A 652 -24.27 -34.96 -21.86
C ASN A 652 -24.15 -34.18 -23.21
N PRO A 653 -23.62 -34.79 -24.31
CA PRO A 653 -23.52 -34.17 -25.64
C PRO A 653 -24.81 -33.60 -26.22
N ARG A 654 -25.97 -33.98 -25.68
CA ARG A 654 -27.29 -33.39 -26.05
C ARG A 654 -27.64 -32.12 -25.25
N SER A 655 -26.88 -31.74 -24.23
CA SER A 655 -27.08 -30.55 -23.42
C SER A 655 -26.65 -29.30 -24.21
N ILE A 656 -27.25 -28.18 -23.92
CA ILE A 656 -26.81 -26.86 -24.40
C ILE A 656 -25.45 -26.48 -23.77
N PHE A 657 -25.19 -26.96 -22.55
CA PHE A 657 -23.96 -26.69 -21.81
C PHE A 657 -22.99 -27.86 -21.99
N ASP A 658 -21.73 -27.57 -22.26
CA ASP A 658 -20.65 -28.54 -22.31
C ASP A 658 -20.23 -28.93 -20.88
N ARG A 659 -20.20 -27.92 -20.00
CA ARG A 659 -19.70 -28.08 -18.63
C ARG A 659 -20.37 -27.07 -17.69
N VAL A 660 -20.63 -27.50 -16.46
CA VAL A 660 -21.08 -26.67 -15.36
C VAL A 660 -20.09 -26.77 -14.21
N VAL A 661 -19.61 -25.64 -13.74
CA VAL A 661 -18.58 -25.59 -12.68
C VAL A 661 -19.11 -24.80 -11.50
N PHE A 662 -19.16 -25.41 -10.34
CA PHE A 662 -19.50 -24.78 -9.07
C PHE A 662 -18.22 -24.51 -8.29
N GLN A 663 -18.07 -23.28 -7.80
CA GLN A 663 -16.93 -22.84 -7.00
C GLN A 663 -17.44 -22.15 -5.75
N ALA A 664 -16.81 -22.43 -4.62
CA ALA A 664 -17.07 -21.75 -3.36
C ALA A 664 -15.74 -21.50 -2.64
N ASN A 665 -15.60 -20.33 -2.04
CA ASN A 665 -14.43 -19.94 -1.29
C ASN A 665 -14.84 -19.24 0.01
N TYR A 666 -14.26 -19.66 1.11
CA TYR A 666 -14.34 -19.00 2.40
C TYR A 666 -13.00 -18.35 2.72
N ASN A 667 -12.98 -17.01 2.80
CA ASN A 667 -11.80 -16.22 3.12
C ASN A 667 -11.99 -15.59 4.50
N ALA A 668 -11.02 -15.78 5.39
CA ALA A 668 -11.10 -15.29 6.74
C ALA A 668 -9.76 -14.69 7.22
N ALA A 669 -9.87 -13.72 8.09
CA ALA A 669 -8.73 -13.08 8.74
C ALA A 669 -9.08 -12.60 10.15
N GLY A 670 -8.10 -12.45 11.02
CA GLY A 670 -8.25 -11.87 12.36
C GLY A 670 -7.55 -12.71 13.44
N ARG A 671 -7.51 -12.25 14.63
CA ARG A 671 -7.83 -10.91 15.15
C ARG A 671 -6.83 -9.89 14.60
N ILE A 672 -7.30 -8.68 14.30
CA ILE A 672 -6.48 -7.56 13.81
C ILE A 672 -6.61 -6.43 14.82
N TYR A 673 -5.50 -5.96 15.38
CA TYR A 673 -5.47 -4.75 16.20
C TYR A 673 -5.20 -3.55 15.30
N TRP A 674 -5.92 -2.45 15.55
CA TRP A 674 -5.83 -1.24 14.74
C TRP A 674 -4.95 -0.15 15.36
N THR A 675 -4.65 -0.27 16.65
CA THR A 675 -3.89 0.72 17.42
C THR A 675 -2.69 0.08 18.11
N GLU A 676 -1.67 0.85 18.38
CA GLU A 676 -0.46 0.40 19.09
C GLU A 676 -0.78 -0.05 20.53
N GLN A 677 -1.84 0.52 21.14
CA GLN A 677 -2.30 0.14 22.47
C GLN A 677 -3.08 -1.18 22.49
N ASN A 678 -3.48 -1.66 21.33
CA ASN A 678 -4.34 -2.83 21.14
C ASN A 678 -5.73 -2.72 21.78
N ASN A 679 -6.25 -1.51 21.93
CA ASN A 679 -7.57 -1.25 22.53
C ASN A 679 -8.71 -1.33 21.51
N VAL A 680 -8.44 -1.26 20.23
CA VAL A 680 -9.42 -1.41 19.15
C VAL A 680 -8.99 -2.54 18.22
N SER A 681 -9.89 -3.46 17.93
CA SER A 681 -9.60 -4.61 17.08
C SER A 681 -10.79 -5.08 16.28
N GLN A 682 -10.52 -5.75 15.17
CA GLN A 682 -11.48 -6.59 14.44
C GLN A 682 -11.27 -8.03 14.89
N SER A 683 -12.33 -8.68 15.36
CA SER A 683 -12.32 -10.11 15.67
C SER A 683 -12.10 -10.93 14.40
N PHE A 684 -11.79 -12.22 14.56
CA PHE A 684 -11.75 -13.13 13.42
C PHE A 684 -13.09 -13.09 12.67
N TYR A 685 -13.03 -12.87 11.35
CA TYR A 685 -14.18 -12.81 10.46
C TYR A 685 -13.88 -13.57 9.17
N GLY A 686 -14.93 -14.00 8.50
CA GLY A 686 -14.79 -14.64 7.20
C GLY A 686 -15.96 -14.28 6.29
N THR A 687 -15.69 -14.26 4.99
CA THR A 687 -16.64 -14.05 3.92
C THR A 687 -16.73 -15.26 3.03
N LEU A 688 -17.95 -15.65 2.65
CA LEU A 688 -18.21 -16.72 1.70
C LEU A 688 -18.46 -16.12 0.32
N ASN A 689 -17.70 -16.59 -0.68
CA ASN A 689 -17.91 -16.25 -2.08
C ASN A 689 -18.33 -17.50 -2.85
N TRP A 690 -19.21 -17.32 -3.81
CA TRP A 690 -19.70 -18.38 -4.66
C TRP A 690 -19.70 -17.98 -6.12
N ARG A 691 -19.46 -18.97 -7.01
CA ARG A 691 -19.50 -18.78 -8.46
C ARG A 691 -19.97 -20.06 -9.14
N THR A 692 -20.84 -19.91 -10.15
CA THR A 692 -21.23 -20.98 -11.07
C THR A 692 -20.94 -20.56 -12.49
N ASN A 693 -20.16 -21.34 -13.20
CA ASN A 693 -19.84 -21.14 -14.61
C ASN A 693 -20.62 -22.13 -15.47
N LEU A 694 -21.26 -21.63 -16.51
CA LEU A 694 -21.92 -22.38 -17.55
C LEU A 694 -21.09 -22.24 -18.83
N GLU A 695 -20.44 -23.29 -19.27
CA GLU A 695 -19.56 -23.30 -20.44
C GLU A 695 -20.32 -23.80 -21.66
N ILE A 696 -20.24 -23.04 -22.77
CA ILE A 696 -20.91 -23.32 -24.06
C ILE A 696 -19.92 -23.01 -25.17
N GLY A 697 -19.22 -24.01 -25.72
CA GLY A 697 -18.20 -23.80 -26.73
C GLY A 697 -17.14 -22.80 -26.24
N ASP A 698 -16.98 -21.73 -26.98
CA ASP A 698 -16.04 -20.63 -26.65
C ASP A 698 -16.64 -19.52 -25.75
N ALA A 699 -17.88 -19.73 -25.29
CA ALA A 699 -18.57 -18.78 -24.39
C ALA A 699 -18.72 -19.38 -22.98
N MET A 700 -18.72 -18.49 -21.99
CA MET A 700 -18.98 -18.83 -20.60
C MET A 700 -19.86 -17.76 -19.96
N ILE A 701 -20.93 -18.21 -19.32
CA ILE A 701 -21.80 -17.36 -18.48
C ILE A 701 -21.52 -17.73 -17.03
N SER A 702 -21.27 -16.75 -16.20
CA SER A 702 -20.97 -16.95 -14.78
C SER A 702 -21.96 -16.17 -13.92
N PHE A 703 -22.51 -16.83 -12.93
CA PHE A 703 -23.26 -16.20 -11.83
C PHE A 703 -22.39 -16.24 -10.59
N TRP A 704 -22.29 -15.13 -9.87
CA TRP A 704 -21.45 -15.06 -8.70
C TRP A 704 -22.06 -14.23 -7.57
N ALA A 705 -21.62 -14.52 -6.36
CA ALA A 705 -21.91 -13.77 -5.17
C ALA A 705 -20.63 -13.55 -4.36
N ARG A 706 -20.44 -12.34 -3.85
CA ARG A 706 -19.40 -11.99 -2.88
C ARG A 706 -20.03 -11.68 -1.55
N ASN A 707 -19.30 -12.06 -0.48
CA ASN A 707 -19.80 -11.90 0.88
C ASN A 707 -21.23 -12.38 1.01
N PHE A 708 -21.50 -13.61 0.52
CA PHE A 708 -22.84 -14.20 0.40
C PHE A 708 -23.59 -14.27 1.74
N LEU A 709 -22.88 -14.39 2.86
CA LEU A 709 -23.44 -14.37 4.20
C LEU A 709 -23.67 -12.94 4.73
N ASN A 710 -23.37 -11.92 3.93
CA ASN A 710 -23.47 -10.50 4.29
C ASN A 710 -22.81 -10.17 5.63
N LYS A 711 -21.59 -10.68 5.84
CA LYS A 711 -20.83 -10.48 7.08
C LYS A 711 -20.37 -9.04 7.20
N ASP A 712 -20.72 -8.39 8.30
CA ASP A 712 -20.18 -7.09 8.68
C ASP A 712 -18.82 -7.23 9.34
N TYR A 713 -17.85 -6.42 8.92
CA TYR A 713 -16.50 -6.35 9.49
C TYR A 713 -15.87 -5.00 9.20
N ALA A 714 -14.89 -4.61 10.02
CA ALA A 714 -14.05 -3.46 9.76
C ALA A 714 -12.94 -3.86 8.78
N ALA A 715 -12.89 -3.18 7.63
CA ALA A 715 -11.80 -3.31 6.67
C ALA A 715 -10.61 -2.44 7.05
N PHE A 716 -10.84 -1.40 7.86
CA PHE A 716 -9.85 -0.45 8.33
C PHE A 716 -10.41 0.41 9.48
N TYR A 717 -9.58 0.79 10.43
CA TYR A 717 -9.90 1.72 11.50
C TYR A 717 -8.70 2.64 11.79
N PHE A 718 -9.00 3.89 12.14
CA PHE A 718 -7.99 4.85 12.57
C PHE A 718 -8.62 5.91 13.49
N GLU A 719 -7.75 6.65 14.16
CA GLU A 719 -8.13 7.74 15.05
C GLU A 719 -7.51 9.04 14.58
N THR A 720 -8.26 10.12 14.66
CA THR A 720 -7.80 11.49 14.37
C THR A 720 -8.63 12.49 15.15
N MET A 721 -8.01 13.57 15.66
CA MET A 721 -8.69 14.64 16.39
C MET A 721 -9.61 14.11 17.52
N ASN A 722 -9.13 13.16 18.29
CA ASN A 722 -9.87 12.46 19.38
C ASN A 722 -11.19 11.79 18.92
N LYS A 723 -11.25 11.36 17.67
CA LYS A 723 -12.38 10.65 17.08
C LYS A 723 -11.92 9.36 16.40
N GLY A 724 -12.73 8.33 16.49
CA GLY A 724 -12.51 7.07 15.79
C GLY A 724 -13.29 7.03 14.48
N PHE A 725 -12.69 6.43 13.46
CA PHE A 725 -13.28 6.24 12.14
C PHE A 725 -13.01 4.83 11.63
N MET A 726 -14.00 4.25 10.98
CA MET A 726 -13.93 2.89 10.47
C MET A 726 -14.42 2.84 9.01
N GLN A 727 -13.69 2.13 8.17
CA GLN A 727 -14.22 1.68 6.89
C GLN A 727 -14.82 0.30 7.05
N GLN A 728 -16.09 0.17 6.71
CA GLN A 728 -16.78 -1.11 6.68
C GLN A 728 -16.35 -1.92 5.45
N GLY A 729 -16.26 -3.24 5.61
CA GLY A 729 -16.13 -4.15 4.48
C GLY A 729 -17.34 -4.08 3.55
N ARG A 730 -17.13 -4.39 2.27
CA ARG A 730 -18.20 -4.35 1.27
C ARG A 730 -19.30 -5.33 1.63
N PRO A 731 -20.58 -4.92 1.50
CA PRO A 731 -21.72 -5.79 1.75
C PRO A 731 -21.85 -6.87 0.68
N MET A 732 -22.82 -7.76 0.84
CA MET A 732 -23.16 -8.79 -0.14
C MET A 732 -23.41 -8.17 -1.53
N GLN A 733 -22.83 -8.78 -2.56
CA GLN A 733 -22.95 -8.38 -3.95
C GLN A 733 -23.22 -9.59 -4.82
N PHE A 734 -24.12 -9.45 -5.80
CA PHE A 734 -24.40 -10.45 -6.83
C PHE A 734 -24.07 -9.90 -8.20
N GLY A 735 -23.61 -10.77 -9.08
CA GLY A 735 -23.31 -10.39 -10.44
C GLY A 735 -23.41 -11.53 -11.44
N ILE A 736 -23.38 -11.13 -12.69
CA ILE A 736 -23.31 -11.99 -13.87
C ILE A 736 -22.17 -11.53 -14.76
N ASP A 737 -21.37 -12.48 -15.24
CA ASP A 737 -20.31 -12.23 -16.22
C ASP A 737 -20.55 -13.05 -17.50
N LEU A 738 -20.25 -12.46 -18.60
CA LEU A 738 -20.18 -13.13 -19.91
C LEU A 738 -18.73 -13.06 -20.41
N ARG A 739 -18.21 -14.18 -20.86
CA ARG A 739 -16.90 -14.28 -21.51
C ARG A 739 -17.05 -15.02 -22.83
N CYS A 740 -16.49 -14.46 -23.89
CA CYS A 740 -16.43 -15.08 -25.21
C CYS A 740 -14.98 -15.06 -25.71
N ARG A 741 -14.58 -16.13 -26.40
CA ARG A 741 -13.30 -16.24 -27.10
C ARG A 741 -13.55 -16.57 -28.58
N PHE A 742 -12.80 -15.93 -29.48
CA PHE A 742 -12.92 -16.13 -30.92
C PHE A 742 -11.57 -16.47 -31.52
#